data_42b3e0c0711e7329f0a6773d5f3c46b9
#
_entry.id   42b3e0c0711e7329f0a6773d5f3c46b9
#
_cell.length_a   1.000
_cell.length_b   1.000
_cell.length_c   1.000
_cell.angle_alpha   90.00
_cell.angle_beta   90.00
_cell.angle_gamma   90.00
#
_symmetry.space_group_name_H-M   'P 1'
#
loop_
_entity.id
_entity.type
_entity.pdbx_description
1 polymer ?
#
loop_
_entity_poly.entity_id
_entity_poly.type
_entity_poly.pdbx_seq_one_letter_code
_entity_poly.pdbx_strand_id
1 'polypeptide(L)'
;MKKLFAAALALIITASAATAQNCWTIARSGAIELDPAAIALPYSDHIEMSGEQVSCVARWSVGADSLYRLERSLVFPALRVIPNNTHGSLMRRVATDILPMVSIDNRTLVQISTSKVSIDGALTSVTLHSVAPGAMPEVEVTQTLFPSTKLPMVCEVYTVKNIAPWDIELNVPEYCQSFCSEASRGVDGAYVVQSDLQGAGSYKLQPGDSASFTMSHQAYRKSGGSPVKPDVKAEYAARMAFIRGDIDSALILHTPDSTINSEFRFAKIRASESIYRTKGGLMHGPGGESYYAATWCNDECEYVNPFYPYLGYSTGNESALNCYLQYAAFQNDEYNPIPSSIIAEGTATWSGVGDRGDAAMVTHGAGRYLLARGSREEAEQLWPFVKWCLEYCRRQLNEQGVPRSDTDELEYRFPAGKANLSTACLYYDGLISAAYLAPLMGESKATAKSYRKQAEALREAIGSYFGANVGGYETYQYYDGNNLLRSWICLPLCFGIDDRAEGTLAALFSDRMMTVDGILTQEGSETFWDRSTLYALRGAFAAGYADEALVQLHNYSQRRLLGTHVPYPVEAWPEGSQRHLSGESGLYCRVITEGLFGIRPTGFDSFDLKINMPSQWSGMSLESIRAFGRDFSIAAERTAKGKIKIDVTCGGKNRTWSIRPGDTVSVKLR
;
A
#
# COMPACT_ATOMS: atom_id res chain seq x y z
N MET A 1 -7.74 34.40 16.15
CA MET A 1 -7.69 33.02 16.65
C MET A 1 -6.77 32.13 15.79
N LYS A 2 -6.92 32.02 14.46
CA LYS A 2 -6.02 31.21 13.59
C LYS A 2 -4.51 31.47 13.78
N LYS A 3 -4.07 32.70 14.00
CA LYS A 3 -2.64 33.03 14.22
C LYS A 3 -2.10 32.64 15.61
N LEU A 4 -2.96 32.59 16.63
CA LEU A 4 -2.58 32.15 17.99
C LEU A 4 -2.50 30.58 18.03
N PHE A 5 -3.36 29.91 17.29
CA PHE A 5 -3.35 28.44 17.20
C PHE A 5 -2.11 27.94 16.44
N ALA A 6 -1.74 28.58 15.35
CA ALA A 6 -0.50 28.27 14.62
C ALA A 6 0.75 28.50 15.48
N ALA A 7 0.77 29.52 16.33
CA ALA A 7 1.89 29.78 17.24
C ALA A 7 1.96 28.78 18.41
N ALA A 8 0.82 28.34 18.95
CA ALA A 8 0.77 27.35 20.02
C ALA A 8 1.13 25.95 19.49
N LEU A 9 0.66 25.58 18.28
CA LEU A 9 1.00 24.33 17.63
C LEU A 9 2.49 24.29 17.22
N ALA A 10 3.04 25.41 16.73
CA ALA A 10 4.47 25.53 16.43
C ALA A 10 5.38 25.37 17.67
N LEU A 11 4.91 25.79 18.86
CA LEU A 11 5.67 25.60 20.11
C LEU A 11 5.57 24.16 20.66
N ILE A 12 4.46 23.46 20.43
CA ILE A 12 4.28 22.06 20.84
C ILE A 12 5.11 21.13 19.95
N ILE A 13 5.24 21.45 18.66
CA ILE A 13 6.04 20.68 17.69
C ILE A 13 7.54 20.65 18.03
N THR A 14 8.06 21.65 18.75
CA THR A 14 9.47 21.69 19.16
C THR A 14 9.80 20.87 20.41
N ALA A 15 8.81 20.36 21.14
CA ALA A 15 9.04 19.65 22.41
C ALA A 15 8.97 18.11 22.29
N SER A 16 8.47 17.55 21.18
CA SER A 16 8.33 16.09 20.99
C SER A 16 9.12 15.51 19.81
N ALA A 17 9.98 16.27 19.18
CA ALA A 17 10.91 15.74 18.18
C ALA A 17 12.07 15.02 18.87
N ALA A 18 11.81 13.85 19.46
CA ALA A 18 12.79 12.79 19.38
C ALA A 18 12.90 12.49 17.88
N THR A 19 13.87 13.11 17.21
CA THR A 19 14.18 12.85 15.80
C THR A 19 14.39 11.35 15.67
N ALA A 20 13.45 10.66 15.02
CA ALA A 20 13.65 9.26 14.67
C ALA A 20 14.98 9.21 13.93
N GLN A 21 15.93 8.42 14.44
CA GLN A 21 17.24 8.30 13.82
C GLN A 21 17.02 7.74 12.41
N ASN A 22 17.37 8.51 11.39
CA ASN A 22 17.35 8.01 10.02
C ASN A 22 18.43 6.94 9.90
N CYS A 23 18.02 5.71 9.62
CA CYS A 23 18.92 4.59 9.35
C CYS A 23 19.28 4.53 7.87
N TRP A 24 18.41 5.06 7.02
CA TRP A 24 18.51 4.98 5.57
C TRP A 24 18.70 6.35 4.92
N THR A 25 19.21 6.35 3.70
CA THR A 25 19.39 7.54 2.86
C THR A 25 18.82 7.30 1.47
N ILE A 26 18.34 8.36 0.81
CA ILE A 26 17.87 8.29 -0.57
C ILE A 26 19.06 8.47 -1.51
N ALA A 27 19.36 7.44 -2.32
CA ALA A 27 20.40 7.49 -3.33
C ALA A 27 19.95 8.26 -4.58
N ARG A 28 20.91 8.70 -5.39
CA ARG A 28 20.61 9.37 -6.68
C ARG A 28 19.83 8.49 -7.67
N SER A 29 19.93 7.17 -7.54
CA SER A 29 19.16 6.19 -8.35
C SER A 29 17.69 6.14 -7.99
N GLY A 30 17.28 6.69 -6.85
CA GLY A 30 15.96 6.55 -6.24
C GLY A 30 15.85 5.35 -5.31
N ALA A 31 16.89 4.53 -5.16
CA ALA A 31 16.98 3.50 -4.13
C ALA A 31 17.08 4.13 -2.74
N ILE A 32 16.70 3.39 -1.71
CA ILE A 32 17.14 3.69 -0.34
C ILE A 32 18.34 2.80 0.01
N GLU A 33 19.31 3.38 0.72
CA GLU A 33 20.55 2.72 1.09
C GLU A 33 20.82 2.85 2.58
N LEU A 34 21.25 1.75 3.20
CA LEU A 34 21.69 1.66 4.56
C LEU A 34 23.20 1.35 4.55
N ASP A 35 23.95 2.18 5.25
CA ASP A 35 25.37 1.96 5.59
C ASP A 35 25.45 1.43 7.02
N PRO A 36 25.79 0.14 7.23
CA PRO A 36 25.91 -0.42 8.57
C PRO A 36 26.97 0.25 9.45
N ALA A 37 27.95 0.91 8.86
CA ALA A 37 28.97 1.65 9.62
C ALA A 37 28.45 2.98 10.19
N ALA A 38 27.34 3.49 9.67
CA ALA A 38 26.73 4.76 10.07
C ALA A 38 25.61 4.61 11.11
N ILE A 39 25.22 3.38 11.47
CA ILE A 39 24.10 3.10 12.38
C ILE A 39 24.54 2.25 13.59
N ALA A 40 23.68 2.23 14.62
CA ALA A 40 23.86 1.32 15.74
C ALA A 40 23.47 -0.12 15.34
N LEU A 41 24.36 -1.08 15.57
CA LEU A 41 24.12 -2.49 15.37
C LEU A 41 23.82 -3.19 16.70
N PRO A 42 23.05 -4.30 16.76
CA PRO A 42 22.45 -4.98 15.61
C PRO A 42 21.24 -4.24 15.01
N TYR A 43 21.05 -4.38 13.71
CA TYR A 43 19.86 -3.90 12.99
C TYR A 43 19.16 -5.07 12.31
N SER A 44 17.83 -5.09 12.34
CA SER A 44 17.04 -6.11 11.65
C SER A 44 15.77 -5.51 11.08
N ASP A 45 15.35 -6.01 9.92
CA ASP A 45 14.15 -5.56 9.24
C ASP A 45 13.58 -6.68 8.36
N HIS A 46 12.40 -6.45 7.79
CA HIS A 46 11.86 -7.30 6.75
C HIS A 46 11.22 -6.46 5.65
N ILE A 47 11.19 -7.01 4.43
CA ILE A 47 10.51 -6.42 3.28
C ILE A 47 9.68 -7.49 2.59
N GLU A 48 8.49 -7.11 2.13
CA GLU A 48 7.68 -7.94 1.26
C GLU A 48 7.77 -7.45 -0.18
N MET A 49 7.95 -8.41 -1.10
CA MET A 49 7.96 -8.20 -2.55
C MET A 49 7.18 -9.33 -3.21
N SER A 50 6.42 -9.06 -4.26
CA SER A 50 5.68 -10.11 -4.94
C SER A 50 5.63 -9.94 -6.46
N GLY A 51 5.39 -11.07 -7.16
CA GLY A 51 4.92 -11.18 -8.52
C GLY A 51 3.54 -11.83 -8.57
N GLU A 52 3.09 -12.21 -9.76
CA GLU A 52 1.74 -12.77 -9.94
C GLU A 52 1.54 -14.18 -9.36
N GLN A 53 2.62 -14.92 -9.06
CA GLN A 53 2.51 -16.30 -8.57
C GLN A 53 3.31 -16.60 -7.31
N VAL A 54 4.02 -15.61 -6.78
CA VAL A 54 4.85 -15.76 -5.58
C VAL A 54 4.90 -14.48 -4.79
N SER A 55 4.96 -14.60 -3.46
CA SER A 55 5.41 -13.52 -2.57
C SER A 55 6.62 -13.98 -1.78
N CYS A 56 7.51 -13.04 -1.49
CA CYS A 56 8.67 -13.22 -0.64
C CYS A 56 8.65 -12.19 0.48
N VAL A 57 8.56 -12.66 1.72
CA VAL A 57 8.89 -11.83 2.88
C VAL A 57 10.35 -12.12 3.24
N ALA A 58 11.21 -11.19 2.89
CA ALA A 58 12.65 -11.27 3.17
C ALA A 58 12.93 -10.64 4.53
N ARG A 59 13.30 -11.47 5.53
CA ARG A 59 13.80 -11.05 6.85
C ARG A 59 15.29 -11.03 6.83
N TRP A 60 15.87 -9.89 7.16
CA TRP A 60 17.32 -9.74 7.13
C TRP A 60 17.81 -8.98 8.37
N SER A 61 19.09 -9.14 8.65
CA SER A 61 19.73 -8.44 9.75
C SER A 61 21.21 -8.21 9.47
N VAL A 62 21.77 -7.17 10.09
CA VAL A 62 23.21 -7.01 10.29
C VAL A 62 23.45 -7.13 11.79
N GLY A 63 24.15 -8.18 12.20
CA GLY A 63 24.40 -8.47 13.61
C GLY A 63 25.40 -7.48 14.25
N ALA A 64 25.55 -7.57 15.58
CA ALA A 64 26.62 -6.84 16.28
C ALA A 64 28.03 -7.22 15.79
N ASP A 65 28.16 -8.37 15.15
CA ASP A 65 29.36 -8.88 14.46
C ASP A 65 29.51 -8.31 13.04
N SER A 66 28.67 -7.37 12.62
CA SER A 66 28.61 -6.77 11.29
C SER A 66 28.28 -7.76 10.14
N LEU A 67 27.83 -8.97 10.47
CA LEU A 67 27.50 -9.98 9.46
C LEU A 67 26.05 -9.88 9.02
N TYR A 68 25.82 -9.95 7.70
CA TYR A 68 24.50 -10.01 7.07
C TYR A 68 23.91 -11.41 7.16
N ARG A 69 22.64 -11.48 7.47
CA ARG A 69 21.85 -12.73 7.53
C ARG A 69 20.53 -12.50 6.83
N LEU A 70 20.06 -13.51 6.08
CA LEU A 70 18.83 -13.45 5.30
C LEU A 70 18.01 -14.73 5.43
N GLU A 71 16.74 -14.59 5.80
CA GLU A 71 15.70 -15.62 5.74
C GLU A 71 14.63 -15.20 4.74
N ARG A 72 14.16 -16.12 3.91
CA ARG A 72 13.12 -15.91 2.92
C ARG A 72 11.88 -16.71 3.30
N SER A 73 10.75 -16.04 3.52
CA SER A 73 9.44 -16.71 3.55
C SER A 73 8.87 -16.67 2.14
N LEU A 74 8.81 -17.83 1.51
CA LEU A 74 8.28 -18.02 0.15
C LEU A 74 6.83 -18.42 0.27
N VAL A 75 5.91 -17.65 -0.32
CA VAL A 75 4.48 -17.95 -0.34
C VAL A 75 4.00 -18.09 -1.77
N PHE A 76 3.24 -19.15 -2.04
CA PHE A 76 2.73 -19.48 -3.36
C PHE A 76 1.19 -19.47 -3.33
N PRO A 77 0.54 -18.31 -3.61
CA PRO A 77 -0.89 -18.12 -3.42
C PRO A 77 -1.78 -19.12 -4.13
N ALA A 78 -1.40 -19.55 -5.34
CA ALA A 78 -2.15 -20.53 -6.13
C ALA A 78 -2.00 -21.98 -5.64
N LEU A 79 -1.05 -22.27 -4.75
CA LEU A 79 -0.85 -23.59 -4.16
C LEU A 79 -1.55 -23.65 -2.79
N ARG A 80 -2.84 -23.97 -2.81
CA ARG A 80 -3.73 -23.91 -1.66
C ARG A 80 -3.49 -25.07 -0.69
N VAL A 81 -3.60 -24.79 0.63
CA VAL A 81 -3.47 -25.80 1.67
C VAL A 81 -4.85 -26.20 2.23
N ILE A 82 -4.91 -27.37 2.86
CA ILE A 82 -6.12 -27.88 3.51
C ILE A 82 -6.11 -27.44 4.99
N PRO A 83 -7.25 -26.98 5.52
CA PRO A 83 -8.56 -26.81 4.87
C PRO A 83 -8.58 -25.61 3.90
N ASN A 84 -9.26 -25.75 2.75
CA ASN A 84 -9.29 -24.75 1.68
C ASN A 84 -10.18 -23.54 2.02
N ASN A 85 -10.91 -23.57 3.09
CA ASN A 85 -11.71 -22.45 3.59
C ASN A 85 -10.92 -21.50 4.50
N THR A 86 -9.61 -21.56 4.47
CA THR A 86 -8.70 -20.65 5.16
C THR A 86 -7.98 -19.76 4.15
N HIS A 87 -7.40 -18.66 4.62
CA HIS A 87 -6.59 -17.75 3.79
C HIS A 87 -5.20 -18.34 3.45
N GLY A 88 -4.90 -19.56 3.89
CA GLY A 88 -3.60 -20.18 3.82
C GLY A 88 -3.23 -20.72 2.43
N SER A 89 -1.98 -20.50 2.06
CA SER A 89 -1.33 -21.05 0.88
C SER A 89 -0.04 -21.76 1.27
N LEU A 90 0.57 -22.49 0.32
CA LEU A 90 1.87 -23.09 0.56
C LEU A 90 2.87 -22.02 0.93
N MET A 91 3.47 -22.15 2.10
CA MET A 91 4.54 -21.29 2.60
C MET A 91 5.76 -22.15 2.98
N ARG A 92 6.94 -21.66 2.65
CA ARG A 92 8.20 -22.29 3.07
C ARG A 92 9.21 -21.22 3.45
N ARG A 93 9.78 -21.37 4.65
CA ARG A 93 10.94 -20.56 5.07
C ARG A 93 12.23 -21.22 4.59
N VAL A 94 13.10 -20.43 3.99
CA VAL A 94 14.40 -20.84 3.46
C VAL A 94 15.47 -19.89 4.04
N ALA A 95 16.29 -20.44 4.92
CA ALA A 95 17.41 -19.72 5.54
C ALA A 95 18.78 -20.14 4.97
N THR A 96 18.79 -20.97 3.90
CA THR A 96 20.03 -21.45 3.31
C THR A 96 20.87 -20.29 2.81
N ASP A 97 22.11 -20.22 3.28
CA ASP A 97 23.16 -19.39 2.74
C ASP A 97 24.10 -20.28 1.91
N ILE A 98 24.29 -19.92 0.65
CA ILE A 98 25.12 -20.67 -0.28
C ILE A 98 26.60 -20.26 -0.20
N LEU A 99 26.90 -19.05 0.31
CA LEU A 99 28.24 -18.49 0.31
C LEU A 99 29.26 -19.32 1.12
N PRO A 100 28.90 -19.96 2.26
CA PRO A 100 29.80 -20.87 2.97
C PRO A 100 30.16 -22.14 2.19
N MET A 101 29.46 -22.44 1.08
CA MET A 101 29.81 -23.56 0.18
C MET A 101 30.71 -23.14 -0.97
N VAL A 102 30.84 -21.84 -1.21
CA VAL A 102 31.72 -21.26 -2.23
C VAL A 102 33.14 -21.19 -1.68
N SER A 103 34.16 -21.42 -2.51
CA SER A 103 35.56 -21.35 -2.10
C SER A 103 36.42 -20.53 -3.04
N ILE A 104 37.53 -20.00 -2.50
CA ILE A 104 38.59 -19.36 -3.26
C ILE A 104 39.85 -20.17 -3.01
N ASP A 105 40.52 -20.60 -4.08
CA ASP A 105 41.74 -21.41 -4.01
C ASP A 105 41.59 -22.62 -3.07
N ASN A 106 40.46 -23.30 -3.16
CA ASN A 106 40.01 -24.43 -2.32
C ASN A 106 39.85 -24.11 -0.82
N ARG A 107 39.70 -22.83 -0.44
CA ARG A 107 39.43 -22.39 0.95
C ARG A 107 38.06 -21.76 1.00
N THR A 108 37.24 -22.17 1.97
CA THR A 108 35.86 -21.70 2.17
C THR A 108 35.80 -20.18 2.40
N LEU A 109 34.83 -19.51 1.77
CA LEU A 109 34.53 -18.11 2.03
C LEU A 109 33.97 -17.89 3.43
N VAL A 110 34.49 -16.86 4.11
CA VAL A 110 34.00 -16.38 5.40
C VAL A 110 33.62 -14.92 5.25
N GLN A 111 32.40 -14.58 5.63
CA GLN A 111 31.97 -13.18 5.67
C GLN A 111 32.72 -12.42 6.74
N ILE A 112 33.24 -11.25 6.41
CA ILE A 112 33.98 -10.36 7.31
C ILE A 112 33.09 -9.22 7.79
N SER A 113 32.34 -8.59 6.87
CA SER A 113 31.49 -7.46 7.20
C SER A 113 30.44 -7.23 6.13
N THR A 114 29.49 -6.37 6.43
CA THR A 114 28.47 -5.85 5.51
C THR A 114 28.84 -4.39 5.20
N SER A 115 28.98 -4.05 3.94
CA SER A 115 29.28 -2.68 3.51
C SER A 115 28.04 -1.88 3.15
N LYS A 116 26.99 -2.54 2.64
CA LYS A 116 25.76 -1.85 2.24
C LYS A 116 24.57 -2.80 2.16
N VAL A 117 23.37 -2.25 2.47
CA VAL A 117 22.08 -2.84 2.07
C VAL A 117 21.29 -1.78 1.29
N SER A 118 20.63 -2.16 0.22
CA SER A 118 19.81 -1.24 -0.57
C SER A 118 18.50 -1.89 -1.03
N ILE A 119 17.47 -1.04 -1.19
CA ILE A 119 16.13 -1.44 -1.64
C ILE A 119 15.72 -0.54 -2.82
N ASP A 120 15.34 -1.18 -3.93
CA ASP A 120 14.82 -0.50 -5.12
C ASP A 120 13.96 -1.45 -5.96
N GLY A 121 12.87 -1.96 -5.35
CA GLY A 121 12.05 -3.03 -5.94
C GLY A 121 12.71 -4.41 -5.90
N ALA A 122 13.94 -4.49 -5.42
CA ALA A 122 14.71 -5.67 -5.06
C ALA A 122 15.48 -5.38 -3.78
N LEU A 123 15.84 -6.41 -3.03
CA LEU A 123 16.71 -6.29 -1.85
C LEU A 123 18.12 -6.66 -2.25
N THR A 124 19.07 -5.75 -2.10
CA THR A 124 20.48 -5.97 -2.43
C THR A 124 21.34 -5.77 -1.19
N SER A 125 22.23 -6.73 -0.90
CA SER A 125 23.29 -6.61 0.08
C SER A 125 24.66 -6.65 -0.59
N VAL A 126 25.61 -5.90 -0.05
CA VAL A 126 27.03 -5.93 -0.42
C VAL A 126 27.82 -6.32 0.81
N THR A 127 28.52 -7.44 0.74
CA THR A 127 29.26 -8.03 1.84
C THR A 127 30.73 -8.27 1.45
N LEU A 128 31.63 -8.17 2.40
CA LEU A 128 33.05 -8.42 2.22
C LEU A 128 33.42 -9.78 2.81
N HIS A 129 34.19 -10.56 2.07
CA HIS A 129 34.57 -11.91 2.43
C HIS A 129 36.10 -12.15 2.27
N SER A 130 36.61 -13.11 3.03
CA SER A 130 37.98 -13.62 2.94
C SER A 130 37.96 -15.13 3.17
N VAL A 131 39.12 -15.76 3.19
CA VAL A 131 39.27 -17.19 3.46
C VAL A 131 39.63 -17.50 4.92
N ALA A 132 39.73 -16.48 5.77
CA ALA A 132 39.97 -16.63 7.20
C ALA A 132 39.32 -15.48 7.99
N PRO A 133 38.78 -15.75 9.19
CA PRO A 133 38.26 -14.70 10.07
C PRO A 133 39.38 -13.67 10.42
N GLY A 134 39.02 -12.39 10.36
CA GLY A 134 39.96 -11.29 10.69
C GLY A 134 41.01 -10.99 9.62
N ALA A 135 41.02 -11.68 8.51
CA ALA A 135 41.89 -11.37 7.38
C ALA A 135 41.38 -10.15 6.60
N MET A 136 42.23 -9.56 5.77
CA MET A 136 41.79 -8.51 4.82
C MET A 136 40.79 -9.11 3.82
N PRO A 137 39.74 -8.36 3.44
CA PRO A 137 38.78 -8.83 2.43
C PRO A 137 39.48 -9.12 1.09
N GLU A 138 39.16 -10.28 0.51
CA GLU A 138 39.68 -10.73 -0.79
C GLU A 138 38.62 -10.60 -1.89
N VAL A 139 37.34 -10.71 -1.52
CA VAL A 139 36.25 -10.53 -2.45
C VAL A 139 35.10 -9.69 -1.87
N GLU A 140 34.45 -8.96 -2.76
CA GLU A 140 33.18 -8.31 -2.52
C GLU A 140 32.05 -9.15 -3.16
N VAL A 141 31.04 -9.46 -2.39
CA VAL A 141 29.86 -10.20 -2.86
C VAL A 141 28.63 -9.31 -2.86
N THR A 142 28.02 -9.12 -4.02
CA THR A 142 26.72 -8.49 -4.16
C THR A 142 25.66 -9.58 -4.32
N GLN A 143 24.67 -9.62 -3.43
CA GLN A 143 23.51 -10.48 -3.50
C GLN A 143 22.26 -9.64 -3.76
N THR A 144 21.51 -9.96 -4.81
CA THR A 144 20.25 -9.27 -5.15
C THR A 144 19.09 -10.28 -5.16
N LEU A 145 18.13 -10.09 -4.27
CA LEU A 145 16.93 -10.91 -4.09
C LEU A 145 15.72 -10.21 -4.69
N PHE A 146 14.91 -10.91 -5.49
CA PHE A 146 13.68 -10.38 -6.09
C PHE A 146 12.72 -11.52 -6.48
N PRO A 147 11.37 -11.29 -6.47
CA PRO A 147 10.41 -12.23 -7.02
C PRO A 147 10.39 -12.13 -8.55
N SER A 148 10.20 -13.27 -9.24
CA SER A 148 9.78 -13.24 -10.66
C SER A 148 8.44 -12.52 -10.78
N THR A 149 8.27 -11.74 -11.84
CA THR A 149 6.99 -11.04 -12.11
C THR A 149 5.87 -11.99 -12.51
N LYS A 150 6.20 -13.13 -13.16
CA LYS A 150 5.20 -14.04 -13.76
C LYS A 150 5.30 -15.48 -13.28
N LEU A 151 6.46 -15.95 -12.84
CA LEU A 151 6.70 -17.36 -12.48
C LEU A 151 6.52 -17.58 -10.97
N PRO A 152 6.18 -18.80 -10.52
CA PRO A 152 6.08 -19.14 -9.10
C PRO A 152 7.48 -19.35 -8.50
N MET A 153 8.32 -18.30 -8.56
CA MET A 153 9.68 -18.36 -8.05
C MET A 153 10.20 -17.03 -7.53
N VAL A 154 11.14 -17.13 -6.60
CA VAL A 154 11.99 -16.05 -6.12
C VAL A 154 13.40 -16.31 -6.63
N CYS A 155 14.08 -15.28 -7.09
CA CYS A 155 15.38 -15.33 -7.71
C CYS A 155 16.42 -14.58 -6.90
N GLU A 156 17.67 -15.03 -6.94
CA GLU A 156 18.82 -14.35 -6.39
C GLU A 156 19.96 -14.34 -7.40
N VAL A 157 20.58 -13.18 -7.54
CA VAL A 157 21.82 -13.02 -8.31
C VAL A 157 22.95 -12.75 -7.34
N TYR A 158 24.01 -13.54 -7.43
CA TYR A 158 25.27 -13.33 -6.72
C TYR A 158 26.32 -12.89 -7.71
N THR A 159 27.01 -11.81 -7.40
CA THR A 159 28.19 -11.35 -8.14
C THR A 159 29.36 -11.28 -7.17
N VAL A 160 30.39 -12.07 -7.44
CA VAL A 160 31.63 -12.12 -6.65
C VAL A 160 32.71 -11.38 -7.42
N LYS A 161 33.20 -10.28 -6.85
CA LYS A 161 34.24 -9.44 -7.42
C LYS A 161 35.56 -9.68 -6.66
N ASN A 162 36.61 -9.97 -7.41
CA ASN A 162 37.99 -10.03 -6.83
C ASN A 162 38.45 -8.62 -6.49
N ILE A 163 38.68 -8.34 -5.21
CA ILE A 163 39.22 -7.07 -4.71
C ILE A 163 40.65 -7.25 -4.15
N ALA A 164 41.19 -8.49 -4.18
CA ALA A 164 42.57 -8.74 -3.86
C ALA A 164 43.51 -8.25 -4.97
N PRO A 165 44.78 -7.94 -4.68
CA PRO A 165 45.76 -7.53 -5.67
C PRO A 165 46.41 -8.70 -6.44
N TRP A 166 45.86 -9.91 -6.33
CA TRP A 166 46.33 -11.14 -7.02
C TRP A 166 45.17 -11.88 -7.65
N ASP A 167 45.51 -12.78 -8.57
CA ASP A 167 44.52 -13.68 -9.19
C ASP A 167 43.99 -14.68 -8.16
N ILE A 168 42.66 -14.99 -8.27
CA ILE A 168 41.99 -16.01 -7.45
C ILE A 168 41.27 -17.01 -8.33
N GLU A 169 41.12 -18.22 -7.84
CA GLU A 169 40.25 -19.24 -8.45
C GLU A 169 38.99 -19.41 -7.59
N LEU A 170 37.87 -18.86 -8.08
CA LEU A 170 36.56 -18.97 -7.42
C LEU A 170 35.90 -20.28 -7.84
N ASN A 171 35.53 -21.13 -6.86
CA ASN A 171 34.80 -22.38 -7.10
C ASN A 171 33.39 -22.29 -6.53
N VAL A 172 32.38 -22.41 -7.40
CA VAL A 172 30.97 -22.41 -7.08
C VAL A 172 30.45 -23.84 -7.19
N PRO A 173 29.90 -24.44 -6.11
CA PRO A 173 29.46 -25.84 -6.12
C PRO A 173 28.14 -26.00 -6.86
N GLU A 174 27.83 -27.22 -7.30
CA GLU A 174 26.46 -27.60 -7.63
C GLU A 174 25.58 -27.60 -6.36
N TYR A 175 24.37 -27.11 -6.49
CA TYR A 175 23.42 -27.13 -5.41
C TYR A 175 21.99 -27.30 -5.95
N CYS A 176 21.28 -28.29 -5.43
CA CYS A 176 19.86 -28.49 -5.64
C CYS A 176 19.27 -29.14 -4.39
N GLN A 177 18.25 -28.50 -3.81
CA GLN A 177 17.51 -29.03 -2.67
C GLN A 177 16.03 -28.94 -2.93
N SER A 178 15.30 -30.01 -2.62
CA SER A 178 13.84 -30.01 -2.72
C SER A 178 13.18 -30.46 -1.42
N PHE A 179 12.04 -29.86 -1.15
CA PHE A 179 11.12 -30.25 -0.09
C PHE A 179 9.79 -30.65 -0.73
N CYS A 180 9.21 -31.77 -0.29
CA CYS A 180 7.89 -32.21 -0.73
C CYS A 180 6.92 -32.19 0.45
N SER A 181 5.78 -31.51 0.28
CA SER A 181 4.71 -31.50 1.29
C SER A 181 3.98 -32.85 1.30
N GLU A 182 3.30 -33.15 2.40
CA GLU A 182 2.35 -34.26 2.46
C GLU A 182 1.15 -34.00 1.54
N ALA A 183 0.72 -35.02 0.79
CA ALA A 183 -0.38 -34.90 -0.16
C ALA A 183 -1.71 -34.53 0.53
N SER A 184 -1.91 -34.98 1.76
CA SER A 184 -3.09 -34.71 2.60
C SER A 184 -3.21 -33.24 3.02
N ARG A 185 -2.14 -32.46 2.89
CA ARG A 185 -2.11 -31.03 3.29
C ARG A 185 -2.33 -30.05 2.13
N GLY A 186 -2.28 -30.53 0.90
CA GLY A 186 -2.50 -29.69 -0.27
C GLY A 186 -3.83 -29.98 -0.96
N VAL A 187 -4.53 -28.94 -1.41
CA VAL A 187 -5.80 -29.07 -2.16
C VAL A 187 -5.60 -29.87 -3.46
N ASP A 188 -4.51 -29.63 -4.15
CA ASP A 188 -4.14 -30.34 -5.37
C ASP A 188 -3.12 -31.47 -5.10
N GLY A 189 -3.08 -32.03 -3.87
CA GLY A 189 -2.13 -33.06 -3.46
C GLY A 189 -0.78 -32.47 -2.98
N ALA A 190 0.31 -33.22 -3.16
CA ALA A 190 1.63 -32.80 -2.70
C ALA A 190 2.21 -31.68 -3.57
N TYR A 191 2.89 -30.74 -2.92
CA TYR A 191 3.65 -29.67 -3.56
C TYR A 191 5.15 -29.88 -3.34
N VAL A 192 5.95 -29.45 -4.31
CA VAL A 192 7.41 -29.43 -4.21
C VAL A 192 7.87 -27.98 -4.14
N VAL A 193 8.73 -27.66 -3.19
CA VAL A 193 9.51 -26.42 -3.14
C VAL A 193 10.95 -26.80 -3.45
N GLN A 194 11.53 -26.22 -4.48
CA GLN A 194 12.88 -26.54 -4.96
C GLN A 194 13.74 -25.27 -4.97
N SER A 195 14.95 -25.40 -4.42
CA SER A 195 16.02 -24.41 -4.50
C SER A 195 17.13 -24.95 -5.39
N ASP A 196 17.51 -24.20 -6.43
CA ASP A 196 18.45 -24.66 -7.45
C ASP A 196 19.46 -23.55 -7.80
N LEU A 197 20.75 -23.94 -7.91
CA LEU A 197 21.83 -23.04 -8.29
C LEU A 197 22.19 -23.25 -9.76
N GLN A 198 22.41 -22.14 -10.47
CA GLN A 198 22.94 -22.12 -11.83
C GLN A 198 24.24 -21.31 -11.87
N GLY A 199 25.19 -21.75 -12.68
CA GLY A 199 26.50 -21.16 -12.77
C GLY A 199 27.53 -21.81 -11.82
N ALA A 200 27.31 -23.09 -11.48
CA ALA A 200 28.36 -23.92 -10.83
C ALA A 200 29.58 -24.07 -11.73
N GLY A 201 30.78 -24.07 -11.15
CA GLY A 201 32.04 -24.22 -11.88
C GLY A 201 33.19 -23.46 -11.23
N SER A 202 34.33 -23.48 -11.92
CA SER A 202 35.56 -22.79 -11.52
C SER A 202 35.79 -21.57 -12.42
N TYR A 203 36.09 -20.41 -11.79
CA TYR A 203 36.27 -19.11 -12.44
C TYR A 203 37.62 -18.51 -12.02
N LYS A 204 38.53 -18.27 -12.98
CA LYS A 204 39.75 -17.53 -12.72
C LYS A 204 39.47 -16.04 -12.83
N LEU A 205 39.70 -15.30 -11.75
CA LEU A 205 39.41 -13.87 -11.65
C LEU A 205 40.72 -13.10 -11.36
N GLN A 206 41.11 -12.23 -12.27
CA GLN A 206 42.13 -11.24 -12.07
C GLN A 206 41.68 -10.14 -11.08
N PRO A 207 42.56 -9.33 -10.50
CA PRO A 207 42.18 -8.18 -9.70
C PRO A 207 41.17 -7.27 -10.43
N GLY A 208 39.99 -7.08 -9.84
CA GLY A 208 38.86 -6.30 -10.39
C GLY A 208 37.88 -7.09 -11.21
N ASP A 209 38.16 -8.33 -11.64
CA ASP A 209 37.25 -9.19 -12.36
C ASP A 209 36.09 -9.69 -11.47
N SER A 210 35.00 -10.09 -12.10
CA SER A 210 33.81 -10.62 -11.40
C SER A 210 33.27 -11.87 -12.10
N ALA A 211 32.72 -12.78 -11.30
CA ALA A 211 31.88 -13.88 -11.78
C ALA A 211 30.49 -13.81 -11.12
N SER A 212 29.48 -14.32 -11.81
CA SER A 212 28.12 -14.34 -11.30
C SER A 212 27.51 -15.73 -11.40
N PHE A 213 26.78 -16.12 -10.36
CA PHE A 213 25.93 -17.29 -10.33
C PHE A 213 24.58 -16.93 -9.76
N THR A 214 23.58 -17.80 -9.86
CA THR A 214 22.20 -17.48 -9.49
C THR A 214 21.56 -18.60 -8.69
N MET A 215 20.62 -18.23 -7.82
CA MET A 215 19.72 -19.14 -7.12
C MET A 215 18.28 -18.87 -7.55
N SER A 216 17.48 -19.93 -7.67
CA SER A 216 16.04 -19.84 -7.79
C SER A 216 15.36 -20.71 -6.75
N HIS A 217 14.28 -20.18 -6.15
CA HIS A 217 13.42 -20.88 -5.21
C HIS A 217 12.02 -20.93 -5.80
N GLN A 218 11.54 -22.10 -6.22
CA GLN A 218 10.29 -22.26 -6.94
C GLN A 218 9.39 -23.32 -6.30
N ALA A 219 8.09 -23.24 -6.58
CA ALA A 219 7.18 -24.32 -6.18
C ALA A 219 6.27 -24.76 -7.32
N TYR A 220 5.91 -26.03 -7.29
CA TYR A 220 5.02 -26.65 -8.26
C TYR A 220 4.28 -27.85 -7.66
N ARG A 221 3.19 -28.27 -8.32
CA ARG A 221 2.46 -29.49 -7.95
C ARG A 221 3.33 -30.70 -8.26
N LYS A 222 3.42 -31.66 -7.34
CA LYS A 222 4.18 -32.90 -7.55
C LYS A 222 3.60 -33.72 -8.71
N SER A 223 2.27 -33.76 -8.82
CA SER A 223 1.58 -34.43 -9.92
C SER A 223 1.29 -33.43 -11.03
N GLY A 224 1.87 -33.67 -12.23
CA GLY A 224 1.60 -32.82 -13.40
C GLY A 224 2.33 -31.48 -13.46
N GLY A 225 3.14 -31.15 -12.47
CA GLY A 225 4.04 -29.99 -12.47
C GLY A 225 5.50 -30.42 -12.63
N SER A 226 6.34 -29.49 -13.04
CA SER A 226 7.80 -29.68 -13.16
C SER A 226 8.52 -28.38 -12.86
N PRO A 227 9.78 -28.45 -12.38
CA PRO A 227 10.58 -27.27 -12.20
C PRO A 227 10.83 -26.56 -13.53
N VAL A 228 10.83 -25.24 -13.51
CA VAL A 228 11.24 -24.40 -14.62
C VAL A 228 12.72 -24.06 -14.44
N LYS A 229 13.52 -24.15 -15.49
CA LYS A 229 14.89 -23.63 -15.47
C LYS A 229 14.85 -22.16 -15.91
N PRO A 230 14.93 -21.20 -14.98
CA PRO A 230 14.77 -19.79 -15.32
C PRO A 230 16.04 -19.22 -15.98
N ASP A 231 15.85 -18.25 -16.85
CA ASP A 231 16.88 -17.26 -17.12
C ASP A 231 16.77 -16.16 -16.06
N VAL A 232 17.51 -16.28 -14.97
CA VAL A 232 17.40 -15.35 -13.82
C VAL A 232 17.78 -13.91 -14.21
N LYS A 233 18.63 -13.72 -15.22
CA LYS A 233 18.96 -12.38 -15.73
C LYS A 233 17.78 -11.76 -16.47
N ALA A 234 17.05 -12.56 -17.24
CA ALA A 234 15.82 -12.13 -17.90
C ALA A 234 14.71 -11.83 -16.87
N GLU A 235 14.59 -12.64 -15.81
CA GLU A 235 13.66 -12.39 -14.71
C GLU A 235 13.98 -11.07 -13.96
N TYR A 236 15.26 -10.77 -13.73
CA TYR A 236 15.67 -9.49 -13.15
C TYR A 236 15.32 -8.32 -14.08
N ALA A 237 15.61 -8.45 -15.37
CA ALA A 237 15.23 -7.45 -16.36
C ALA A 237 13.71 -7.21 -16.39
N ALA A 238 12.90 -8.28 -16.31
CA ALA A 238 11.44 -8.20 -16.23
C ALA A 238 10.97 -7.50 -14.94
N ARG A 239 11.60 -7.82 -13.79
CA ARG A 239 11.32 -7.14 -12.52
C ARG A 239 11.62 -5.64 -12.61
N MET A 240 12.76 -5.28 -13.18
CA MET A 240 13.11 -3.87 -13.34
C MET A 240 12.24 -3.16 -14.39
N ALA A 241 11.78 -3.87 -15.44
CA ALA A 241 10.81 -3.33 -16.38
C ALA A 241 9.46 -3.03 -15.72
N PHE A 242 8.98 -3.90 -14.83
CA PHE A 242 7.79 -3.61 -14.00
C PHE A 242 8.01 -2.35 -13.16
N ILE A 243 9.11 -2.26 -12.43
CA ILE A 243 9.39 -1.11 -11.54
C ILE A 243 9.54 0.19 -12.35
N ARG A 244 10.41 0.19 -13.37
CA ARG A 244 10.77 1.41 -14.13
C ARG A 244 9.77 1.74 -15.23
N GLY A 245 9.24 0.71 -15.91
CA GLY A 245 8.35 0.85 -17.06
C GLY A 245 6.89 1.06 -16.67
N ASP A 246 6.37 0.24 -15.75
CA ASP A 246 4.95 0.31 -15.40
C ASP A 246 4.69 1.30 -14.25
N ILE A 247 5.53 1.29 -13.19
CA ILE A 247 5.27 2.05 -11.97
C ILE A 247 5.93 3.43 -11.97
N ASP A 248 7.23 3.53 -12.25
CA ASP A 248 7.97 4.81 -12.21
C ASP A 248 7.59 5.74 -13.36
N SER A 249 7.13 5.20 -14.51
CA SER A 249 6.73 5.99 -15.66
C SER A 249 5.34 6.65 -15.56
N ALA A 250 4.57 6.29 -14.55
CA ALA A 250 3.20 6.76 -14.35
C ALA A 250 3.03 7.44 -12.99
N LEU A 251 2.12 8.38 -12.92
CA LEU A 251 1.72 9.09 -11.71
C LEU A 251 2.96 9.62 -10.94
N ILE A 252 3.73 10.50 -11.62
CA ILE A 252 5.01 11.00 -11.12
C ILE A 252 4.76 12.26 -10.30
N LEU A 253 5.17 12.23 -9.02
CA LEU A 253 5.01 13.34 -8.09
C LEU A 253 6.29 14.19 -8.05
N HIS A 254 6.13 15.48 -8.20
CA HIS A 254 7.17 16.48 -7.97
C HIS A 254 6.70 17.49 -6.93
N THR A 255 7.35 17.50 -5.78
CA THR A 255 7.18 18.50 -4.72
C THR A 255 8.55 18.96 -4.25
N PRO A 256 8.64 20.05 -3.48
CA PRO A 256 9.88 20.45 -2.81
C PRO A 256 10.41 19.45 -1.77
N ASP A 257 9.60 18.46 -1.38
CA ASP A 257 9.94 17.44 -0.38
C ASP A 257 10.33 16.12 -1.04
N SER A 258 11.64 15.84 -1.09
CA SER A 258 12.16 14.61 -1.71
C SER A 258 11.77 13.33 -0.97
N THR A 259 11.52 13.42 0.34
CA THR A 259 11.11 12.26 1.15
C THR A 259 9.69 11.83 0.78
N ILE A 260 8.77 12.80 0.67
CA ILE A 260 7.39 12.52 0.22
C ILE A 260 7.38 11.99 -1.22
N ASN A 261 8.19 12.56 -2.13
CA ASN A 261 8.28 12.10 -3.51
C ASN A 261 8.76 10.64 -3.58
N SER A 262 9.76 10.29 -2.77
CA SER A 262 10.32 8.94 -2.73
C SER A 262 9.38 7.94 -2.07
N GLU A 263 8.75 8.29 -0.94
CA GLU A 263 7.77 7.42 -0.28
C GLU A 263 6.56 7.16 -1.19
N PHE A 264 6.08 8.17 -1.92
CA PHE A 264 5.02 7.97 -2.92
C PHE A 264 5.42 6.99 -4.02
N ARG A 265 6.68 7.04 -4.46
CA ARG A 265 7.23 6.07 -5.41
C ARG A 265 7.21 4.65 -4.85
N PHE A 266 7.72 4.46 -3.62
CA PHE A 266 7.73 3.14 -2.98
C PHE A 266 6.31 2.63 -2.69
N ALA A 267 5.42 3.49 -2.22
CA ALA A 267 4.01 3.14 -2.00
C ALA A 267 3.32 2.67 -3.30
N LYS A 268 3.59 3.29 -4.46
CA LYS A 268 3.09 2.81 -5.76
C LYS A 268 3.57 1.40 -6.08
N ILE A 269 4.84 1.09 -5.81
CA ILE A 269 5.40 -0.26 -6.04
C ILE A 269 4.63 -1.27 -5.20
N ARG A 270 4.52 -1.05 -3.88
CA ARG A 270 3.86 -2.00 -2.99
C ARG A 270 2.35 -2.13 -3.26
N ALA A 271 1.65 -1.02 -3.54
CA ALA A 271 0.24 -1.05 -3.93
C ALA A 271 -0.01 -1.85 -5.22
N SER A 272 0.99 -1.99 -6.09
CA SER A 272 0.91 -2.73 -7.35
C SER A 272 1.36 -4.18 -7.23
N GLU A 273 1.74 -4.61 -6.06
CA GLU A 273 2.11 -5.98 -5.70
C GLU A 273 0.94 -6.71 -5.01
N SER A 274 1.15 -7.94 -4.60
CA SER A 274 0.12 -8.81 -3.99
C SER A 274 -1.11 -9.07 -4.87
N ILE A 275 -0.96 -8.93 -6.18
CA ILE A 275 -1.99 -9.26 -7.17
C ILE A 275 -1.62 -10.60 -7.81
N TYR A 276 -2.39 -11.64 -7.46
CA TYR A 276 -2.03 -13.01 -7.79
C TYR A 276 -2.95 -13.58 -8.87
N ARG A 277 -2.35 -14.32 -9.79
CA ARG A 277 -3.06 -15.10 -10.81
C ARG A 277 -3.56 -16.39 -10.19
N THR A 278 -4.86 -16.47 -9.98
CA THR A 278 -5.56 -17.59 -9.36
C THR A 278 -6.55 -18.22 -10.34
N LYS A 279 -7.24 -19.29 -9.90
CA LYS A 279 -8.36 -19.87 -10.66
C LYS A 279 -9.55 -18.90 -10.76
N GLY A 280 -9.68 -17.98 -9.82
CA GLY A 280 -10.71 -16.91 -9.81
C GLY A 280 -10.32 -15.65 -10.57
N GLY A 281 -9.27 -15.69 -11.39
CA GLY A 281 -8.71 -14.53 -12.09
C GLY A 281 -7.57 -13.87 -11.33
N LEU A 282 -7.30 -12.61 -11.64
CA LEU A 282 -6.37 -11.80 -10.85
C LEU A 282 -7.06 -11.39 -9.55
N MET A 283 -6.53 -11.84 -8.44
CA MET A 283 -6.99 -11.50 -7.09
C MET A 283 -5.91 -10.73 -6.36
N HIS A 284 -6.28 -9.58 -5.83
CA HIS A 284 -5.42 -8.82 -4.94
C HIS A 284 -5.64 -9.34 -3.52
N GLY A 285 -4.58 -9.85 -2.90
CA GLY A 285 -4.57 -10.22 -1.48
C GLY A 285 -3.77 -9.18 -0.69
N PRO A 286 -4.10 -8.92 0.60
CA PRO A 286 -3.39 -7.90 1.38
C PRO A 286 -1.88 -8.16 1.48
N GLY A 287 -1.48 -9.43 1.66
CA GLY A 287 -0.08 -9.81 1.85
C GLY A 287 0.24 -10.21 3.29
N GLY A 288 1.43 -9.84 3.77
CA GLY A 288 1.83 -10.01 5.17
C GLY A 288 2.12 -11.44 5.63
N GLU A 289 2.52 -12.33 4.74
CA GLU A 289 2.86 -13.75 5.00
C GLU A 289 1.66 -14.67 5.31
N SER A 290 0.44 -14.12 5.50
CA SER A 290 -0.70 -14.91 5.97
C SER A 290 -1.95 -14.82 5.09
N TYR A 291 -2.17 -13.72 4.37
CA TYR A 291 -3.46 -13.37 3.79
C TYR A 291 -3.42 -13.30 2.25
N TYR A 292 -2.80 -14.28 1.61
CA TYR A 292 -2.52 -14.22 0.17
C TYR A 292 -3.59 -14.82 -0.73
N ALA A 293 -4.44 -15.66 -0.20
CA ALA A 293 -5.42 -16.35 -1.02
C ALA A 293 -6.83 -15.88 -0.70
N ALA A 294 -6.97 -14.58 -0.55
CA ALA A 294 -8.25 -13.94 -0.28
C ALA A 294 -8.20 -12.47 -0.69
N THR A 295 -9.38 -11.88 -0.88
CA THR A 295 -9.59 -10.45 -1.01
C THR A 295 -10.50 -9.98 0.13
N TRP A 296 -10.15 -8.86 0.78
CA TRP A 296 -10.94 -8.24 1.84
C TRP A 296 -11.66 -7.00 1.34
N CYS A 297 -12.87 -6.77 1.83
CA CYS A 297 -13.68 -5.65 1.39
C CYS A 297 -13.02 -4.31 1.73
N ASN A 298 -12.48 -4.15 2.93
CA ASN A 298 -11.77 -2.92 3.33
C ASN A 298 -10.46 -2.73 2.55
N ASP A 299 -9.56 -3.72 2.56
CA ASP A 299 -8.22 -3.58 1.97
C ASP A 299 -8.28 -3.30 0.46
N GLU A 300 -9.14 -4.01 -0.26
CA GLU A 300 -9.25 -3.88 -1.71
C GLU A 300 -10.35 -2.93 -2.14
N CYS A 301 -11.62 -3.20 -1.77
CA CYS A 301 -12.74 -2.40 -2.29
C CYS A 301 -12.66 -0.94 -1.85
N GLU A 302 -12.30 -0.69 -0.58
CA GLU A 302 -12.27 0.64 -0.01
C GLU A 302 -10.93 1.34 -0.24
N TYR A 303 -9.79 0.66 0.05
CA TYR A 303 -8.49 1.34 0.14
C TYR A 303 -7.78 1.45 -1.20
N VAL A 304 -7.42 0.32 -1.83
CA VAL A 304 -6.50 0.35 -2.97
C VAL A 304 -7.17 0.42 -4.33
N ASN A 305 -8.32 -0.24 -4.55
CA ASN A 305 -8.96 -0.29 -5.86
C ASN A 305 -9.29 1.11 -6.43
N PRO A 306 -9.74 2.12 -5.63
CA PRO A 306 -9.97 3.46 -6.14
C PRO A 306 -8.71 4.19 -6.61
N PHE A 307 -7.52 3.71 -6.24
CA PHE A 307 -6.24 4.29 -6.65
C PHE A 307 -5.79 3.82 -8.05
N TYR A 308 -6.03 2.56 -8.42
CA TYR A 308 -5.49 2.00 -9.66
C TYR A 308 -5.82 2.76 -10.95
N PRO A 309 -7.00 3.38 -11.12
CA PRO A 309 -7.27 4.21 -12.29
C PRO A 309 -6.24 5.32 -12.51
N TYR A 310 -5.78 5.97 -11.43
CA TYR A 310 -4.81 7.07 -11.53
C TYR A 310 -3.44 6.60 -11.99
N LEU A 311 -2.99 5.45 -11.50
CA LEU A 311 -1.75 4.82 -11.93
C LEU A 311 -1.86 4.25 -13.36
N GLY A 312 -3.06 3.78 -13.73
CA GLY A 312 -3.32 3.16 -15.04
C GLY A 312 -2.64 1.81 -15.22
N TYR A 313 -2.22 1.17 -14.13
CA TYR A 313 -1.64 -0.17 -14.13
C TYR A 313 -2.73 -1.20 -14.47
N SER A 314 -2.57 -1.89 -15.63
CA SER A 314 -3.60 -2.76 -16.16
C SER A 314 -3.94 -3.93 -15.25
N THR A 315 -2.92 -4.59 -14.69
CA THR A 315 -3.09 -5.70 -13.74
C THR A 315 -3.85 -5.26 -12.48
N GLY A 316 -3.56 -4.05 -11.97
CA GLY A 316 -4.29 -3.46 -10.84
C GLY A 316 -5.75 -3.17 -11.16
N ASN A 317 -6.03 -2.58 -12.32
CA ASN A 317 -7.41 -2.32 -12.75
C ASN A 317 -8.19 -3.62 -13.01
N GLU A 318 -7.57 -4.64 -13.61
CA GLU A 318 -8.21 -5.96 -13.83
C GLU A 318 -8.51 -6.63 -12.49
N SER A 319 -7.58 -6.61 -11.53
CA SER A 319 -7.83 -7.18 -10.20
C SER A 319 -8.91 -6.44 -9.43
N ALA A 320 -8.99 -5.11 -9.54
CA ALA A 320 -10.04 -4.30 -8.93
C ALA A 320 -11.42 -4.63 -9.49
N LEU A 321 -11.55 -4.69 -10.81
CA LEU A 321 -12.81 -5.09 -11.46
C LEU A 321 -13.22 -6.50 -11.01
N ASN A 322 -12.29 -7.46 -11.04
CA ASN A 322 -12.53 -8.84 -10.61
C ASN A 322 -12.97 -8.92 -9.14
N CYS A 323 -12.33 -8.15 -8.25
CA CYS A 323 -12.71 -8.06 -6.84
C CYS A 323 -14.17 -7.64 -6.68
N TYR A 324 -14.58 -6.52 -7.30
CA TYR A 324 -15.98 -6.06 -7.23
C TYR A 324 -16.96 -7.06 -7.85
N LEU A 325 -16.60 -7.74 -8.95
CA LEU A 325 -17.47 -8.76 -9.57
C LEU A 325 -17.61 -9.99 -8.68
N GLN A 326 -16.56 -10.40 -7.96
CA GLN A 326 -16.65 -11.49 -7.00
C GLN A 326 -17.57 -11.14 -5.83
N TYR A 327 -17.50 -9.92 -5.30
CA TYR A 327 -18.47 -9.46 -4.29
C TYR A 327 -19.89 -9.35 -4.84
N ALA A 328 -20.04 -8.96 -6.10
CA ALA A 328 -21.35 -8.88 -6.75
C ALA A 328 -22.09 -10.23 -6.83
N ALA A 329 -21.36 -11.34 -6.80
CA ALA A 329 -21.95 -12.69 -6.77
C ALA A 329 -22.73 -13.00 -5.47
N PHE A 330 -22.55 -12.19 -4.42
CA PHE A 330 -23.26 -12.34 -3.14
C PHE A 330 -24.52 -11.47 -3.00
N GLN A 331 -24.90 -10.75 -4.07
CA GLN A 331 -26.22 -10.07 -4.10
C GLN A 331 -27.35 -11.08 -3.89
N ASN A 332 -28.32 -10.70 -3.08
CA ASN A 332 -29.47 -11.54 -2.78
C ASN A 332 -30.74 -10.68 -2.60
N ASP A 333 -31.90 -11.29 -2.77
CA ASP A 333 -33.20 -10.57 -2.73
C ASP A 333 -33.61 -10.17 -1.30
N GLU A 334 -33.09 -10.87 -0.29
CA GLU A 334 -33.33 -10.61 1.13
C GLU A 334 -32.50 -9.44 1.66
N TYR A 335 -31.50 -8.96 0.91
CA TYR A 335 -30.53 -7.97 1.35
C TYR A 335 -29.79 -8.40 2.63
N ASN A 336 -29.34 -9.66 2.67
CA ASN A 336 -28.38 -10.11 3.69
C ASN A 336 -26.98 -9.51 3.44
N PRO A 337 -26.16 -9.31 4.50
CA PRO A 337 -24.83 -8.72 4.32
C PRO A 337 -23.94 -9.56 3.39
N ILE A 338 -23.11 -8.88 2.61
CA ILE A 338 -22.05 -9.51 1.83
C ILE A 338 -20.91 -9.98 2.77
N PRO A 339 -20.10 -10.97 2.36
CA PRO A 339 -19.00 -11.45 3.19
C PRO A 339 -17.90 -10.37 3.36
N SER A 340 -17.20 -10.41 4.49
CA SER A 340 -16.08 -9.51 4.76
C SER A 340 -14.84 -9.85 3.92
N SER A 341 -14.65 -11.14 3.61
CA SER A 341 -13.61 -11.58 2.68
C SER A 341 -14.07 -12.75 1.83
N ILE A 342 -13.51 -12.82 0.61
CA ILE A 342 -13.71 -13.90 -0.36
C ILE A 342 -12.40 -14.66 -0.43
N ILE A 343 -12.45 -15.97 -0.14
CA ILE A 343 -11.29 -16.83 0.01
C ILE A 343 -11.17 -17.73 -1.21
N ALA A 344 -9.95 -18.01 -1.59
CA ALA A 344 -9.62 -19.06 -2.53
C ALA A 344 -10.46 -19.04 -3.81
N GLU A 345 -10.26 -18.04 -4.60
CA GLU A 345 -10.86 -17.96 -5.94
C GLU A 345 -12.41 -17.93 -5.93
N GLY A 346 -13.00 -17.43 -4.87
CA GLY A 346 -14.44 -17.36 -4.71
C GLY A 346 -15.09 -18.65 -4.19
N THR A 347 -14.32 -19.65 -3.78
CA THR A 347 -14.86 -20.96 -3.34
C THR A 347 -15.28 -20.97 -1.87
N ALA A 348 -14.84 -20.01 -1.08
CA ALA A 348 -15.19 -19.85 0.33
C ALA A 348 -15.26 -18.38 0.72
N THR A 349 -15.86 -18.09 1.86
CA THR A 349 -16.00 -16.73 2.40
C THR A 349 -15.74 -16.72 3.89
N TRP A 350 -15.42 -15.52 4.42
CA TRP A 350 -15.34 -15.29 5.84
C TRP A 350 -16.26 -14.12 6.23
N SER A 351 -17.07 -14.34 7.23
CA SER A 351 -18.02 -13.38 7.80
C SER A 351 -18.14 -13.57 9.31
N GLY A 352 -17.06 -14.01 9.97
CA GLY A 352 -17.08 -14.46 11.36
C GLY A 352 -17.43 -13.38 12.40
N VAL A 353 -17.44 -12.10 12.00
CA VAL A 353 -17.77 -10.96 12.87
C VAL A 353 -19.08 -10.26 12.47
N GLY A 354 -19.84 -10.81 11.52
CA GLY A 354 -21.05 -10.17 10.99
C GLY A 354 -20.76 -9.05 10.00
N ASP A 355 -21.70 -8.12 9.86
CA ASP A 355 -21.58 -6.95 8.99
C ASP A 355 -20.64 -5.91 9.58
N ARG A 356 -19.56 -5.59 8.85
CA ARG A 356 -18.57 -4.55 9.21
C ARG A 356 -18.83 -3.20 8.52
N GLY A 357 -19.96 -3.06 7.82
CA GLY A 357 -20.19 -1.95 6.89
C GLY A 357 -19.64 -2.25 5.49
N ASP A 358 -19.43 -3.51 5.14
CA ASP A 358 -18.80 -3.96 3.89
C ASP A 358 -19.51 -3.41 2.64
N ALA A 359 -20.86 -3.36 2.66
CA ALA A 359 -21.61 -2.74 1.56
C ALA A 359 -21.34 -1.23 1.43
N ALA A 360 -21.12 -0.52 2.51
CA ALA A 360 -20.74 0.90 2.47
C ALA A 360 -19.33 1.09 1.91
N MET A 361 -18.38 0.22 2.28
CA MET A 361 -17.02 0.18 1.70
C MET A 361 -17.08 0.00 0.18
N VAL A 362 -17.92 -0.92 -0.31
CA VAL A 362 -18.13 -1.12 -1.76
C VAL A 362 -18.74 0.13 -2.41
N THR A 363 -19.76 0.77 -1.81
CA THR A 363 -20.39 1.95 -2.44
C THR A 363 -19.38 3.10 -2.60
N HIS A 364 -18.55 3.32 -1.60
CA HIS A 364 -17.45 4.30 -1.64
C HIS A 364 -16.42 3.93 -2.71
N GLY A 365 -15.86 2.74 -2.58
CA GLY A 365 -14.71 2.32 -3.41
C GLY A 365 -15.09 2.14 -4.87
N ALA A 366 -16.14 1.35 -5.17
CA ALA A 366 -16.61 1.13 -6.54
C ALA A 366 -17.10 2.42 -7.19
N GLY A 367 -17.78 3.28 -6.43
CA GLY A 367 -18.24 4.57 -6.94
C GLY A 367 -17.08 5.45 -7.44
N ARG A 368 -16.03 5.57 -6.65
CA ARG A 368 -14.82 6.33 -7.02
C ARG A 368 -14.02 5.65 -8.13
N TYR A 369 -13.86 4.32 -8.04
CA TYR A 369 -13.18 3.54 -9.07
C TYR A 369 -13.82 3.74 -10.44
N LEU A 370 -15.12 3.51 -10.58
CA LEU A 370 -15.83 3.59 -11.85
C LEU A 370 -15.75 4.98 -12.50
N LEU A 371 -15.93 6.03 -11.70
CA LEU A 371 -15.80 7.40 -12.18
C LEU A 371 -14.37 7.70 -12.65
N ALA A 372 -13.36 7.36 -11.84
CA ALA A 372 -11.96 7.61 -12.17
C ALA A 372 -11.47 6.71 -13.32
N ARG A 373 -11.98 5.48 -13.42
CA ARG A 373 -11.67 4.55 -14.51
C ARG A 373 -12.15 5.05 -15.86
N GLY A 374 -13.33 5.69 -15.88
CA GLY A 374 -13.90 6.27 -17.08
C GLY A 374 -14.33 5.24 -18.13
N SER A 375 -14.48 3.96 -17.76
CA SER A 375 -14.94 2.87 -18.60
C SER A 375 -16.45 2.67 -18.43
N ARG A 376 -17.20 2.95 -19.50
CA ARG A 376 -18.65 2.68 -19.52
C ARG A 376 -18.93 1.19 -19.37
N GLU A 377 -18.15 0.34 -20.04
CA GLU A 377 -18.34 -1.12 -20.03
C GLU A 377 -18.18 -1.69 -18.61
N GLU A 378 -17.11 -1.30 -17.89
CA GLU A 378 -16.93 -1.73 -16.50
C GLU A 378 -18.04 -1.17 -15.59
N ALA A 379 -18.49 0.07 -15.85
CA ALA A 379 -19.57 0.67 -15.11
C ALA A 379 -20.91 -0.06 -15.34
N GLU A 380 -21.21 -0.49 -16.56
CA GLU A 380 -22.42 -1.28 -16.87
C GLU A 380 -22.42 -2.63 -16.15
N GLN A 381 -21.26 -3.25 -15.98
CA GLN A 381 -21.13 -4.51 -15.24
C GLN A 381 -21.35 -4.33 -13.73
N LEU A 382 -20.82 -3.25 -13.13
CA LEU A 382 -20.84 -3.06 -11.68
C LEU A 382 -22.01 -2.21 -11.16
N TRP A 383 -22.65 -1.41 -12.00
CA TRP A 383 -23.73 -0.53 -11.57
C TRP A 383 -24.89 -1.24 -10.87
N PRO A 384 -25.36 -2.43 -11.30
CA PRO A 384 -26.36 -3.20 -10.56
C PRO A 384 -25.93 -3.50 -9.12
N PHE A 385 -24.67 -3.89 -8.92
CA PHE A 385 -24.12 -4.18 -7.60
C PHE A 385 -23.96 -2.92 -6.73
N VAL A 386 -23.50 -1.82 -7.28
CA VAL A 386 -23.44 -0.54 -6.56
C VAL A 386 -24.83 -0.12 -6.08
N LYS A 387 -25.86 -0.25 -6.95
CA LYS A 387 -27.25 0.04 -6.56
C LYS A 387 -27.74 -0.87 -5.44
N TRP A 388 -27.41 -2.16 -5.51
CA TRP A 388 -27.77 -3.12 -4.46
C TRP A 388 -27.12 -2.74 -3.12
N CYS A 389 -25.84 -2.42 -3.10
CA CYS A 389 -25.13 -1.99 -1.88
C CYS A 389 -25.71 -0.69 -1.30
N LEU A 390 -26.07 0.29 -2.16
CA LEU A 390 -26.73 1.52 -1.74
C LEU A 390 -28.10 1.24 -1.09
N GLU A 391 -28.88 0.35 -1.68
CA GLU A 391 -30.17 -0.06 -1.14
C GLU A 391 -30.02 -0.86 0.15
N TYR A 392 -29.00 -1.74 0.25
CA TYR A 392 -28.65 -2.41 1.48
C TYR A 392 -28.38 -1.41 2.61
N CYS A 393 -27.49 -0.44 2.41
CA CYS A 393 -27.20 0.59 3.40
C CYS A 393 -28.44 1.41 3.77
N ARG A 394 -29.30 1.74 2.80
CA ARG A 394 -30.57 2.44 3.04
C ARG A 394 -31.50 1.65 3.96
N ARG A 395 -31.56 0.33 3.80
CA ARG A 395 -32.39 -0.56 4.65
C ARG A 395 -31.81 -0.70 6.07
N GLN A 396 -30.51 -0.44 6.25
CA GLN A 396 -29.86 -0.46 7.56
C GLN A 396 -30.04 0.85 8.34
N LEU A 397 -30.66 1.90 7.77
CA LEU A 397 -30.86 3.15 8.49
C LEU A 397 -31.69 2.94 9.76
N ASN A 398 -31.17 3.44 10.89
CA ASN A 398 -31.89 3.49 12.14
C ASN A 398 -32.89 4.67 12.16
N GLU A 399 -33.61 4.85 13.25
CA GLU A 399 -34.57 5.95 13.42
C GLU A 399 -33.93 7.34 13.35
N GLN A 400 -32.62 7.45 13.63
CA GLN A 400 -31.86 8.69 13.54
C GLN A 400 -31.25 8.93 12.17
N GLY A 401 -31.47 8.01 11.21
CA GLY A 401 -31.05 8.16 9.82
C GLY A 401 -29.61 7.80 9.52
N VAL A 402 -28.92 7.07 10.42
CA VAL A 402 -27.56 6.53 10.18
C VAL A 402 -27.58 5.02 10.01
N PRO A 403 -26.72 4.43 9.15
CA PRO A 403 -26.70 3.00 8.90
C PRO A 403 -26.16 2.22 10.09
N ARG A 404 -26.77 1.07 10.37
CA ARG A 404 -26.32 0.08 11.36
C ARG A 404 -25.32 -0.86 10.72
N SER A 405 -24.43 -1.41 11.55
CA SER A 405 -23.57 -2.54 11.27
C SER A 405 -23.30 -3.31 12.57
N ASP A 406 -22.86 -4.56 12.49
CA ASP A 406 -22.55 -5.35 13.69
C ASP A 406 -21.25 -4.87 14.33
N THR A 407 -20.28 -4.46 13.52
CA THR A 407 -18.98 -3.93 13.95
C THR A 407 -18.42 -3.00 12.87
N ASP A 408 -17.14 -2.73 12.90
CA ASP A 408 -16.36 -2.05 11.87
C ASP A 408 -15.24 -2.96 11.33
N GLU A 409 -14.40 -2.45 10.46
CA GLU A 409 -13.25 -3.17 9.88
C GLU A 409 -12.25 -3.70 10.91
N LEU A 410 -12.27 -3.17 12.15
CA LEU A 410 -11.41 -3.65 13.24
C LEU A 410 -11.96 -4.89 13.97
N GLU A 411 -13.13 -5.42 13.54
CA GLU A 411 -13.59 -6.77 13.86
C GLU A 411 -13.68 -7.04 15.39
N TYR A 412 -14.34 -6.14 16.11
CA TYR A 412 -14.48 -6.17 17.58
C TYR A 412 -13.18 -5.96 18.37
N ARG A 413 -12.03 -5.66 17.76
CA ARG A 413 -10.81 -5.30 18.49
C ARG A 413 -11.01 -4.03 19.34
N PHE A 414 -11.89 -3.15 18.88
CA PHE A 414 -12.37 -1.99 19.60
C PHE A 414 -13.89 -1.90 19.47
N PRO A 415 -14.61 -1.32 20.46
CA PRO A 415 -16.06 -1.15 20.37
C PRO A 415 -16.43 -0.27 19.17
N ALA A 416 -17.47 -0.67 18.41
CA ALA A 416 -17.97 0.06 17.23
C ALA A 416 -19.44 0.51 17.38
N GLY A 417 -20.14 0.10 18.44
CA GLY A 417 -21.56 0.37 18.62
C GLY A 417 -22.44 -0.36 17.60
N LYS A 418 -23.73 -0.01 17.56
CA LYS A 418 -24.70 -0.55 16.60
C LYS A 418 -24.78 0.25 15.30
N ALA A 419 -24.22 1.44 15.31
CA ALA A 419 -24.01 2.32 14.16
C ALA A 419 -22.72 3.09 14.44
N ASN A 420 -21.83 3.17 13.46
CA ASN A 420 -20.55 3.83 13.59
C ASN A 420 -20.33 4.87 12.49
N LEU A 421 -19.46 5.81 12.81
CA LEU A 421 -19.15 6.95 11.95
C LEU A 421 -18.53 6.53 10.62
N SER A 422 -17.70 5.48 10.63
CA SER A 422 -17.05 4.94 9.43
C SER A 422 -18.07 4.51 8.38
N THR A 423 -18.96 3.57 8.74
CA THR A 423 -20.01 3.07 7.85
C THR A 423 -20.89 4.19 7.32
N ALA A 424 -21.25 5.17 8.17
CA ALA A 424 -22.06 6.32 7.75
C ALA A 424 -21.35 7.21 6.72
N CYS A 425 -20.07 7.50 6.93
CA CYS A 425 -19.28 8.35 6.04
C CYS A 425 -19.01 7.68 4.68
N LEU A 426 -18.72 6.38 4.67
CA LEU A 426 -18.50 5.61 3.45
C LEU A 426 -19.78 5.54 2.60
N TYR A 427 -20.93 5.27 3.24
CA TYR A 427 -22.24 5.30 2.57
C TYR A 427 -22.55 6.69 2.00
N TYR A 428 -22.26 7.76 2.76
CA TYR A 428 -22.43 9.13 2.27
C TYR A 428 -21.67 9.40 0.97
N ASP A 429 -20.38 9.04 0.92
CA ASP A 429 -19.55 9.23 -0.28
C ASP A 429 -20.02 8.35 -1.45
N GLY A 430 -20.51 7.14 -1.15
CA GLY A 430 -21.15 6.25 -2.13
C GLY A 430 -22.38 6.89 -2.78
N LEU A 431 -23.24 7.53 -2.00
CA LEU A 431 -24.42 8.27 -2.50
C LEU A 431 -24.03 9.44 -3.41
N ILE A 432 -22.98 10.19 -3.04
CA ILE A 432 -22.46 11.28 -3.88
C ILE A 432 -21.92 10.75 -5.20
N SER A 433 -21.14 9.66 -5.17
CA SER A 433 -20.59 9.01 -6.37
C SER A 433 -21.71 8.47 -7.27
N ALA A 434 -22.73 7.85 -6.67
CA ALA A 434 -23.92 7.35 -7.38
C ALA A 434 -24.73 8.46 -8.05
N ALA A 435 -24.80 9.65 -7.44
CA ALA A 435 -25.47 10.80 -8.05
C ALA A 435 -24.76 11.30 -9.33
N TYR A 436 -23.46 11.07 -9.47
CA TYR A 436 -22.71 11.32 -10.69
C TYR A 436 -22.79 10.14 -11.68
N LEU A 437 -22.79 8.90 -11.20
CA LEU A 437 -22.89 7.70 -12.04
C LEU A 437 -24.27 7.54 -12.68
N ALA A 438 -25.34 7.78 -11.94
CA ALA A 438 -26.72 7.50 -12.39
C ALA A 438 -27.04 8.09 -13.80
N PRO A 439 -26.79 9.38 -14.09
CA PRO A 439 -27.05 9.92 -15.44
C PRO A 439 -26.09 9.34 -16.49
N LEU A 440 -24.88 8.94 -16.15
CA LEU A 440 -23.94 8.28 -17.05
C LEU A 440 -24.42 6.86 -17.42
N MET A 441 -25.15 6.22 -16.51
CA MET A 441 -25.74 4.89 -16.69
C MET A 441 -27.15 4.94 -17.30
N GLY A 442 -27.59 6.11 -17.78
CA GLY A 442 -28.90 6.27 -18.40
C GLY A 442 -30.08 6.33 -17.44
N GLU A 443 -29.83 6.44 -16.15
CA GLU A 443 -30.87 6.63 -15.14
C GLU A 443 -31.53 8.01 -15.25
N SER A 444 -32.73 8.14 -14.72
CA SER A 444 -33.48 9.39 -14.75
C SER A 444 -32.78 10.51 -13.94
N LYS A 445 -33.02 11.76 -14.31
CA LYS A 445 -32.59 12.90 -13.49
C LYS A 445 -33.18 12.86 -12.07
N ALA A 446 -34.35 12.25 -11.89
CA ALA A 446 -34.97 12.06 -10.59
C ALA A 446 -34.16 11.09 -9.71
N THR A 447 -33.59 10.03 -10.29
CA THR A 447 -32.69 9.09 -9.58
C THR A 447 -31.45 9.79 -9.04
N ALA A 448 -30.75 10.55 -9.87
CA ALA A 448 -29.59 11.32 -9.43
C ALA A 448 -29.94 12.35 -8.34
N LYS A 449 -31.09 13.03 -8.49
CA LYS A 449 -31.58 13.97 -7.44
C LYS A 449 -31.93 13.23 -6.14
N SER A 450 -32.48 12.02 -6.22
CA SER A 450 -32.78 11.20 -5.04
C SER A 450 -31.52 10.84 -4.27
N TYR A 451 -30.44 10.39 -4.95
CA TYR A 451 -29.17 10.11 -4.29
C TYR A 451 -28.57 11.34 -3.60
N ARG A 452 -28.61 12.52 -4.25
CA ARG A 452 -28.18 13.77 -3.61
C ARG A 452 -28.98 14.11 -2.36
N LYS A 453 -30.30 13.96 -2.42
CA LYS A 453 -31.20 14.19 -1.28
C LYS A 453 -30.90 13.24 -0.13
N GLN A 454 -30.66 11.95 -0.42
CA GLN A 454 -30.29 10.96 0.58
C GLN A 454 -28.94 11.30 1.21
N ALA A 455 -27.93 11.71 0.41
CA ALA A 455 -26.65 12.15 0.91
C ALA A 455 -26.77 13.37 1.83
N GLU A 456 -27.58 14.36 1.47
CA GLU A 456 -27.81 15.55 2.27
C GLU A 456 -28.47 15.20 3.62
N ALA A 457 -29.50 14.36 3.61
CA ALA A 457 -30.15 13.88 4.83
C ALA A 457 -29.18 13.06 5.72
N LEU A 458 -28.34 12.23 5.11
CA LEU A 458 -27.31 11.46 5.85
C LEU A 458 -26.23 12.39 6.45
N ARG A 459 -25.82 13.44 5.72
CA ARG A 459 -24.89 14.44 6.26
C ARG A 459 -25.44 15.10 7.52
N GLU A 460 -26.71 15.50 7.48
CA GLU A 460 -27.40 16.07 8.65
C GLU A 460 -27.48 15.06 9.80
N ALA A 461 -27.82 13.80 9.49
CA ALA A 461 -27.86 12.71 10.46
C ALA A 461 -26.48 12.44 11.09
N ILE A 462 -25.39 12.43 10.30
CA ILE A 462 -24.01 12.29 10.79
C ILE A 462 -23.70 13.42 11.79
N GLY A 463 -24.00 14.67 11.45
CA GLY A 463 -23.77 15.82 12.31
C GLY A 463 -24.56 15.76 13.61
N SER A 464 -25.80 15.29 13.55
CA SER A 464 -26.71 15.22 14.70
C SER A 464 -26.44 14.03 15.62
N TYR A 465 -26.11 12.87 15.06
CA TYR A 465 -25.94 11.62 15.81
C TYR A 465 -24.53 11.44 16.37
N PHE A 466 -23.52 11.78 15.56
CA PHE A 466 -22.12 11.60 15.95
C PHE A 466 -21.45 12.89 16.43
N GLY A 467 -21.95 14.07 16.08
CA GLY A 467 -21.37 15.35 16.51
C GLY A 467 -21.41 15.49 18.04
N ALA A 468 -20.24 15.64 18.67
CA ALA A 468 -20.11 15.66 20.12
C ALA A 468 -18.87 16.43 20.58
N ASN A 469 -18.86 16.81 21.85
CA ASN A 469 -17.63 17.17 22.54
C ASN A 469 -17.05 15.90 23.17
N VAL A 470 -15.90 15.45 22.64
CA VAL A 470 -15.20 14.27 23.16
C VAL A 470 -13.86 14.71 23.70
N GLY A 471 -13.63 14.47 24.99
CA GLY A 471 -12.38 14.81 25.64
C GLY A 471 -12.01 16.30 25.63
N GLY A 472 -12.99 17.21 25.48
CA GLY A 472 -12.80 18.64 25.38
C GLY A 472 -12.69 19.20 23.96
N TYR A 473 -12.77 18.34 22.94
CA TYR A 473 -12.72 18.72 21.52
C TYR A 473 -14.11 18.68 20.90
N GLU A 474 -14.48 19.73 20.17
CA GLU A 474 -15.71 19.79 19.36
C GLU A 474 -15.50 18.95 18.09
N THR A 475 -15.79 17.64 18.17
CA THR A 475 -15.53 16.65 17.14
C THR A 475 -16.69 15.67 16.98
N TYR A 476 -16.42 14.40 16.84
CA TYR A 476 -17.40 13.33 16.72
C TYR A 476 -17.15 12.25 17.77
N GLN A 477 -18.21 11.71 18.37
CA GLN A 477 -18.16 10.38 18.97
C GLN A 477 -18.17 9.34 17.84
N TYR A 478 -17.46 8.23 18.02
CA TYR A 478 -17.37 7.22 16.97
C TYR A 478 -18.66 6.38 16.84
N TYR A 479 -19.33 6.14 17.97
CA TYR A 479 -20.64 5.55 18.09
C TYR A 479 -21.40 6.22 19.27
N ASP A 480 -22.70 6.01 19.33
CA ASP A 480 -23.53 6.62 20.39
C ASP A 480 -23.06 6.22 21.79
N GLY A 481 -22.77 7.20 22.63
CA GLY A 481 -22.22 7.06 23.98
C GLY A 481 -20.71 6.82 24.05
N ASN A 482 -19.99 6.86 22.92
CA ASN A 482 -18.53 6.80 22.93
C ASN A 482 -17.94 8.11 23.45
N ASN A 483 -17.17 8.02 24.53
CA ASN A 483 -16.52 9.16 25.20
C ASN A 483 -15.00 9.20 25.11
N LEU A 484 -14.40 8.29 24.32
CA LEU A 484 -12.98 8.24 24.02
C LEU A 484 -12.72 8.69 22.59
N LEU A 485 -11.59 9.35 22.37
CA LEU A 485 -11.16 9.70 21.00
C LEU A 485 -10.85 8.44 20.22
N ARG A 486 -11.27 8.41 18.95
CA ARG A 486 -11.02 7.34 17.99
C ARG A 486 -10.40 7.93 16.73
N SER A 487 -9.46 7.22 16.12
CA SER A 487 -8.81 7.69 14.88
C SER A 487 -9.80 7.94 13.73
N TRP A 488 -10.87 7.13 13.64
CA TRP A 488 -11.88 7.23 12.56
C TRP A 488 -12.77 8.47 12.59
N ILE A 489 -12.63 9.35 13.60
CA ILE A 489 -13.27 10.69 13.55
C ILE A 489 -12.73 11.54 12.39
N CYS A 490 -11.65 11.12 11.73
CA CYS A 490 -11.11 11.77 10.53
C CYS A 490 -11.97 11.59 9.27
N LEU A 491 -12.80 10.55 9.19
CA LEU A 491 -13.50 10.17 7.96
C LEU A 491 -14.46 11.25 7.42
N PRO A 492 -15.23 12.00 8.23
CA PRO A 492 -16.04 13.11 7.73
C PRO A 492 -15.23 14.10 6.88
N LEU A 493 -13.99 14.41 7.29
CA LEU A 493 -13.11 15.37 6.61
C LEU A 493 -12.71 14.86 5.20
N CYS A 494 -12.52 13.54 5.04
CA CYS A 494 -12.19 12.94 3.75
C CYS A 494 -13.27 13.11 2.69
N PHE A 495 -14.51 13.36 3.13
CA PHE A 495 -15.68 13.41 2.26
C PHE A 495 -16.34 14.80 2.22
N GLY A 496 -15.67 15.83 2.77
CA GLY A 496 -16.14 17.22 2.74
C GLY A 496 -17.23 17.52 3.76
N ILE A 497 -17.28 16.76 4.86
CA ILE A 497 -18.06 17.07 6.06
C ILE A 497 -17.08 17.72 7.05
N ASP A 498 -16.86 19.01 6.92
CA ASP A 498 -15.81 19.78 7.59
C ASP A 498 -16.32 20.71 8.70
N ASP A 499 -17.61 20.58 9.08
CA ASP A 499 -18.26 21.44 10.08
C ASP A 499 -17.54 21.43 11.45
N ARG A 500 -16.80 20.34 11.76
CA ARG A 500 -16.03 20.16 13.00
C ARG A 500 -14.54 19.95 12.77
N ALA A 501 -14.01 20.43 11.63
CA ALA A 501 -12.64 20.15 11.20
C ALA A 501 -11.58 20.61 12.23
N GLU A 502 -11.71 21.84 12.77
CA GLU A 502 -10.75 22.39 13.73
C GLU A 502 -10.61 21.52 14.98
N GLY A 503 -11.73 21.16 15.61
CA GLY A 503 -11.73 20.33 16.82
C GLY A 503 -11.30 18.89 16.54
N THR A 504 -11.67 18.34 15.39
CA THR A 504 -11.29 16.99 14.97
C THR A 504 -9.78 16.89 14.74
N LEU A 505 -9.18 17.83 14.03
CA LEU A 505 -7.73 17.82 13.79
C LEU A 505 -6.94 18.14 15.06
N ALA A 506 -7.45 19.03 15.91
CA ALA A 506 -6.85 19.28 17.22
C ALA A 506 -6.85 18.02 18.10
N ALA A 507 -7.91 17.20 18.04
CA ALA A 507 -7.98 15.92 18.75
C ALA A 507 -6.99 14.89 18.19
N LEU A 508 -7.00 14.69 16.86
CA LEU A 508 -6.17 13.68 16.19
C LEU A 508 -4.68 13.96 16.30
N PHE A 509 -4.27 15.24 16.26
CA PHE A 509 -2.87 15.66 16.35
C PHE A 509 -2.44 16.05 17.77
N SER A 510 -3.27 15.76 18.79
CA SER A 510 -2.93 15.96 20.20
C SER A 510 -2.01 14.85 20.72
N ASP A 511 -1.31 15.11 21.83
CA ASP A 511 -0.48 14.12 22.54
C ASP A 511 -1.30 12.91 23.05
N ARG A 512 -2.64 12.99 23.04
CA ARG A 512 -3.54 11.92 23.45
C ARG A 512 -3.71 10.88 22.33
N MET A 513 -3.53 11.27 21.08
CA MET A 513 -3.77 10.42 19.91
C MET A 513 -2.54 10.26 19.02
N MET A 514 -1.72 11.30 18.84
CA MET A 514 -0.56 11.26 17.96
C MET A 514 0.65 10.69 18.68
N THR A 515 1.26 9.68 18.08
CA THR A 515 2.55 9.10 18.49
C THR A 515 3.61 9.37 17.42
N VAL A 516 4.85 8.97 17.68
CA VAL A 516 5.93 9.04 16.67
C VAL A 516 5.68 8.07 15.51
N ASP A 517 4.86 7.05 15.70
CA ASP A 517 4.57 6.00 14.71
C ASP A 517 3.28 6.27 13.92
N GLY A 518 2.40 7.09 14.43
CA GLY A 518 1.11 7.43 13.82
C GLY A 518 0.03 7.71 14.86
N ILE A 519 -1.21 7.80 14.39
CA ILE A 519 -2.38 8.07 15.22
C ILE A 519 -2.86 6.79 15.89
N LEU A 520 -3.00 6.81 17.23
CA LEU A 520 -3.58 5.71 17.98
C LEU A 520 -5.00 5.39 17.49
N THR A 521 -5.34 4.12 17.44
CA THR A 521 -6.68 3.66 17.08
C THR A 521 -7.75 4.22 18.04
N GLN A 522 -7.43 4.22 19.32
CA GLN A 522 -8.25 4.78 20.39
C GLN A 522 -7.35 5.40 21.44
N GLU A 523 -7.80 6.49 22.02
CA GLU A 523 -7.17 7.11 23.18
C GLU A 523 -6.93 6.12 24.31
N GLY A 524 -5.71 6.13 24.86
CA GLY A 524 -5.30 5.26 25.94
C GLY A 524 -4.95 3.83 25.52
N SER A 525 -5.00 3.52 24.21
CA SER A 525 -4.44 2.27 23.67
C SER A 525 -2.96 2.44 23.30
N GLU A 526 -2.28 1.32 23.03
CA GLU A 526 -0.93 1.33 22.47
C GLU A 526 -0.94 0.99 20.96
N THR A 527 -2.14 0.71 20.42
CA THR A 527 -2.31 0.23 19.04
C THR A 527 -2.52 1.40 18.10
N PHE A 528 -1.76 1.44 17.01
CA PHE A 528 -2.04 2.28 15.85
C PHE A 528 -2.16 1.43 14.58
N TRP A 529 -2.87 1.97 13.59
CA TRP A 529 -3.00 1.42 12.25
C TRP A 529 -2.66 2.52 11.25
N ASP A 530 -1.75 2.26 10.33
CA ASP A 530 -1.35 3.27 9.34
C ASP A 530 -2.53 3.76 8.52
N ARG A 531 -3.52 2.90 8.25
CA ARG A 531 -4.74 3.27 7.54
C ARG A 531 -5.44 4.48 8.18
N SER A 532 -5.56 4.53 9.50
CA SER A 532 -6.21 5.66 10.17
C SER A 532 -5.36 6.94 10.12
N THR A 533 -4.05 6.83 10.22
CA THR A 533 -3.14 7.98 10.02
C THR A 533 -3.25 8.53 8.61
N LEU A 534 -3.28 7.65 7.59
CA LEU A 534 -3.37 8.04 6.18
C LEU A 534 -4.74 8.66 5.84
N TYR A 535 -5.83 8.14 6.42
CA TYR A 535 -7.14 8.79 6.32
C TYR A 535 -7.16 10.16 6.98
N ALA A 536 -6.56 10.31 8.17
CA ALA A 536 -6.47 11.60 8.85
C ALA A 536 -5.67 12.62 8.04
N LEU A 537 -4.54 12.24 7.44
CA LEU A 537 -3.75 13.09 6.56
C LEU A 537 -4.53 13.50 5.31
N ARG A 538 -5.22 12.55 4.67
CA ARG A 538 -6.09 12.84 3.52
C ARG A 538 -7.20 13.82 3.90
N GLY A 539 -7.84 13.59 5.04
CA GLY A 539 -8.90 14.46 5.56
C GLY A 539 -8.41 15.86 5.93
N ALA A 540 -7.24 15.98 6.54
CA ALA A 540 -6.63 17.27 6.88
C ALA A 540 -6.37 18.13 5.64
N PHE A 541 -5.78 17.53 4.57
CA PHE A 541 -5.64 18.23 3.28
C PHE A 541 -6.99 18.63 2.70
N ALA A 542 -7.95 17.71 2.63
CA ALA A 542 -9.27 17.95 2.06
C ALA A 542 -10.03 19.07 2.79
N ALA A 543 -9.88 19.15 4.11
CA ALA A 543 -10.46 20.21 4.95
C ALA A 543 -9.70 21.55 4.84
N GLY A 544 -8.57 21.60 4.13
CA GLY A 544 -7.81 22.83 3.90
C GLY A 544 -6.76 23.17 4.96
N TYR A 545 -6.35 22.20 5.80
CA TYR A 545 -5.28 22.33 6.80
C TYR A 545 -3.96 21.78 6.23
N ALA A 546 -3.57 22.32 5.06
CA ALA A 546 -2.47 21.77 4.26
C ALA A 546 -1.10 21.93 4.94
N ASP A 547 -0.89 22.98 5.73
CA ASP A 547 0.39 23.21 6.42
C ASP A 547 0.58 22.23 7.58
N GLU A 548 -0.47 22.00 8.36
CA GLU A 548 -0.48 21.01 9.45
C GLU A 548 -0.36 19.58 8.88
N ALA A 549 -1.11 19.30 7.83
CA ALA A 549 -1.05 18.00 7.15
C ALA A 549 0.34 17.71 6.57
N LEU A 550 1.02 18.72 6.01
CA LEU A 550 2.37 18.54 5.48
C LEU A 550 3.37 18.13 6.55
N VAL A 551 3.34 18.75 7.72
CA VAL A 551 4.25 18.41 8.82
C VAL A 551 4.09 16.93 9.19
N GLN A 552 2.86 16.47 9.33
CA GLN A 552 2.58 15.09 9.70
C GLN A 552 2.90 14.11 8.56
N LEU A 553 2.59 14.48 7.31
CA LEU A 553 2.93 13.66 6.14
C LEU A 553 4.45 13.52 5.97
N HIS A 554 5.22 14.59 6.16
CA HIS A 554 6.68 14.53 6.12
C HIS A 554 7.23 13.58 7.20
N ASN A 555 6.82 13.75 8.45
CA ASN A 555 7.25 12.92 9.58
C ASN A 555 6.90 11.44 9.34
N TYR A 556 5.68 11.18 8.89
CA TYR A 556 5.23 9.84 8.53
C TYR A 556 6.08 9.23 7.42
N SER A 557 6.28 9.96 6.31
CA SER A 557 7.07 9.51 5.16
C SER A 557 8.54 9.27 5.54
N GLN A 558 9.12 10.17 6.36
CA GLN A 558 10.48 10.00 6.88
C GLN A 558 10.60 8.72 7.71
N ARG A 559 9.61 8.45 8.55
CA ARG A 559 9.57 7.25 9.39
C ARG A 559 9.47 5.97 8.56
N ARG A 560 8.58 5.93 7.57
CA ARG A 560 8.32 4.74 6.74
C ARG A 560 9.39 4.50 5.69
N LEU A 561 10.06 5.54 5.22
CA LEU A 561 11.09 5.44 4.19
C LEU A 561 12.51 5.34 4.73
N LEU A 562 12.81 6.07 5.81
CA LEU A 562 14.20 6.27 6.27
C LEU A 562 14.42 5.82 7.72
N GLY A 563 13.40 5.33 8.40
CA GLY A 563 13.45 4.92 9.80
C GLY A 563 14.01 3.52 10.02
N THR A 564 13.46 2.83 11.00
CA THR A 564 13.93 1.50 11.43
C THR A 564 13.18 0.35 10.78
N HIS A 565 12.06 0.62 10.11
CA HIS A 565 11.26 -0.37 9.39
C HIS A 565 10.73 0.27 8.10
N VAL A 566 11.23 -0.18 6.97
CA VAL A 566 11.12 0.47 5.66
C VAL A 566 10.90 -0.56 4.54
N PRO A 567 10.46 -0.18 3.33
CA PRO A 567 10.20 1.18 2.85
C PRO A 567 8.71 1.51 2.71
N TYR A 568 7.79 0.79 3.30
CA TYR A 568 6.37 0.88 3.00
C TYR A 568 5.53 1.22 4.24
N PRO A 569 4.34 1.80 4.05
CA PRO A 569 3.28 1.78 5.06
C PRO A 569 3.05 0.38 5.62
N VAL A 570 2.66 0.31 6.90
CA VAL A 570 2.45 -0.96 7.60
C VAL A 570 0.99 -1.14 7.99
N GLU A 571 0.58 -2.40 8.28
CA GLU A 571 -0.77 -2.68 8.75
C GLU A 571 -1.02 -2.03 10.11
N ALA A 572 -0.31 -2.49 11.15
CA ALA A 572 -0.58 -2.12 12.52
C ALA A 572 0.63 -2.38 13.44
N TRP A 573 0.59 -1.77 14.61
CA TRP A 573 1.50 -2.01 15.70
C TRP A 573 0.73 -1.97 17.04
N PRO A 574 1.02 -2.87 17.98
CA PRO A 574 1.94 -4.02 17.95
C PRO A 574 1.40 -5.22 17.16
N GLU A 575 0.15 -5.17 16.73
CA GLU A 575 -0.49 -6.23 15.95
C GLU A 575 0.15 -6.36 14.57
N GLY A 576 0.18 -7.58 14.03
CA GLY A 576 0.64 -7.85 12.67
C GLY A 576 2.15 -7.72 12.46
N SER A 577 2.94 -7.42 13.51
CA SER A 577 4.41 -7.28 13.41
C SER A 577 4.83 -6.30 12.30
N GLN A 578 4.11 -5.20 12.13
CA GLN A 578 4.35 -4.18 11.12
C GLN A 578 4.38 -4.74 9.68
N ARG A 579 3.44 -5.58 9.32
CA ARG A 579 3.35 -6.17 7.96
C ARG A 579 3.18 -5.09 6.90
N HIS A 580 3.90 -5.24 5.81
CA HIS A 580 3.80 -4.37 4.63
C HIS A 580 2.59 -4.80 3.76
N LEU A 581 1.37 -4.43 4.16
CA LEU A 581 0.19 -4.70 3.34
C LEU A 581 0.09 -3.69 2.18
N SER A 582 -0.47 -4.15 1.07
CA SER A 582 -0.61 -3.32 -0.12
C SER A 582 -1.72 -2.26 -0.01
N GLY A 583 -2.75 -2.52 0.81
CA GLY A 583 -3.86 -1.59 1.04
C GLY A 583 -3.41 -0.25 1.61
N GLU A 584 -2.58 -0.25 2.64
CA GLU A 584 -2.04 0.97 3.26
C GLU A 584 -1.17 1.78 2.29
N SER A 585 -0.40 1.08 1.43
CA SER A 585 0.37 1.76 0.37
C SER A 585 -0.54 2.44 -0.65
N GLY A 586 -1.68 1.82 -0.99
CA GLY A 586 -2.74 2.45 -1.80
C GLY A 586 -3.34 3.68 -1.12
N LEU A 587 -3.58 3.62 0.20
CA LEU A 587 -4.07 4.77 0.97
C LEU A 587 -3.05 5.91 0.98
N TYR A 588 -1.75 5.64 1.14
CA TYR A 588 -0.72 6.67 1.02
C TYR A 588 -0.79 7.37 -0.35
N CYS A 589 -0.93 6.60 -1.42
CA CYS A 589 -1.08 7.17 -2.76
C CYS A 589 -2.34 8.07 -2.87
N ARG A 590 -3.42 7.73 -2.16
CA ARG A 590 -4.65 8.53 -2.10
C ARG A 590 -4.51 9.78 -1.22
N VAL A 591 -3.62 9.82 -0.23
CA VAL A 591 -3.26 11.08 0.46
C VAL A 591 -2.74 12.10 -0.56
N ILE A 592 -1.96 11.65 -1.54
CA ILE A 592 -1.43 12.54 -2.60
C ILE A 592 -2.52 12.91 -3.61
N THR A 593 -3.18 11.91 -4.22
CA THR A 593 -4.13 12.17 -5.32
C THR A 593 -5.42 12.85 -4.84
N GLU A 594 -6.02 12.36 -3.76
CA GLU A 594 -7.31 12.83 -3.24
C GLU A 594 -7.16 13.89 -2.15
N GLY A 595 -6.06 13.86 -1.39
CA GLY A 595 -5.76 14.82 -0.34
C GLY A 595 -5.02 16.05 -0.87
N LEU A 596 -3.72 15.92 -1.17
CA LEU A 596 -2.85 17.04 -1.57
C LEU A 596 -3.29 17.68 -2.89
N PHE A 597 -3.54 16.88 -3.93
CA PHE A 597 -4.07 17.38 -5.21
C PHE A 597 -5.59 17.56 -5.20
N GLY A 598 -6.30 16.91 -4.28
CA GLY A 598 -7.75 17.07 -4.10
C GLY A 598 -8.57 16.70 -5.33
N ILE A 599 -8.19 15.64 -6.03
CA ILE A 599 -8.91 15.12 -7.21
C ILE A 599 -10.14 14.37 -6.75
N ARG A 600 -11.33 14.85 -7.13
CA ARG A 600 -12.62 14.18 -6.86
C ARG A 600 -13.30 13.84 -8.19
N PRO A 601 -13.48 12.56 -8.54
CA PRO A 601 -14.18 12.16 -9.75
C PRO A 601 -15.64 12.63 -9.76
N THR A 602 -16.10 13.19 -10.89
CA THR A 602 -17.47 13.68 -11.10
C THR A 602 -18.10 13.18 -12.38
N GLY A 603 -17.36 12.43 -13.19
CA GLY A 603 -17.81 11.83 -14.45
C GLY A 603 -16.71 10.98 -15.07
N PHE A 604 -17.02 10.28 -16.17
CA PHE A 604 -16.05 9.45 -16.87
C PHE A 604 -14.89 10.21 -17.54
N ASP A 605 -15.05 11.52 -17.71
CA ASP A 605 -14.06 12.41 -18.32
C ASP A 605 -13.88 13.70 -17.52
N SER A 606 -14.34 13.73 -16.26
CA SER A 606 -14.38 14.94 -15.45
C SER A 606 -14.16 14.70 -13.97
N PHE A 607 -13.57 15.72 -13.32
CA PHE A 607 -13.34 15.73 -11.87
C PHE A 607 -13.36 17.18 -11.34
N ASP A 608 -13.66 17.31 -10.07
CA ASP A 608 -13.39 18.54 -9.33
C ASP A 608 -11.96 18.48 -8.77
N LEU A 609 -11.28 19.63 -8.76
CA LEU A 609 -9.89 19.78 -8.35
C LEU A 609 -9.80 20.89 -7.31
N LYS A 610 -9.42 20.53 -6.08
CA LYS A 610 -9.16 21.44 -4.97
C LYS A 610 -7.71 21.30 -4.54
N ILE A 611 -6.84 22.12 -5.08
CA ILE A 611 -5.40 22.08 -4.79
C ILE A 611 -5.13 22.52 -3.35
N ASN A 612 -4.63 21.61 -2.52
CA ASN A 612 -4.29 21.82 -1.11
C ASN A 612 -2.77 22.00 -0.92
N MET A 613 -2.16 22.87 -1.72
CA MET A 613 -0.72 23.13 -1.69
C MET A 613 -0.33 23.89 -0.40
N PRO A 614 0.59 23.35 0.42
CA PRO A 614 1.10 24.01 1.62
C PRO A 614 1.64 25.42 1.36
N SER A 615 1.53 26.30 2.34
CA SER A 615 1.87 27.73 2.18
C SER A 615 3.35 27.96 1.85
N GLN A 616 4.23 27.08 2.35
CA GLN A 616 5.69 27.14 2.14
C GLN A 616 6.14 26.62 0.78
N TRP A 617 5.26 25.98 -0.01
CA TRP A 617 5.61 25.47 -1.34
C TRP A 617 5.33 26.49 -2.42
N SER A 618 6.28 26.67 -3.31
CA SER A 618 6.13 27.51 -4.51
C SER A 618 5.41 26.81 -5.66
N GLY A 619 5.49 25.48 -5.70
CA GLY A 619 4.84 24.67 -6.73
C GLY A 619 4.91 23.18 -6.45
N MET A 620 4.06 22.44 -7.15
CA MET A 620 4.02 20.98 -7.18
C MET A 620 3.41 20.50 -8.49
N SER A 621 3.74 19.29 -8.93
CA SER A 621 3.07 18.65 -10.09
C SER A 621 2.83 17.16 -9.86
N LEU A 622 1.81 16.65 -10.54
CA LEU A 622 1.51 15.23 -10.67
C LEU A 622 1.38 14.92 -12.16
N GLU A 623 2.34 14.17 -12.68
CA GLU A 623 2.50 13.94 -14.11
C GLU A 623 2.10 12.51 -14.50
N SER A 624 1.75 12.31 -15.76
CA SER A 624 1.38 10.99 -16.31
C SER A 624 0.25 10.30 -15.54
N ILE A 625 -0.80 11.05 -15.21
CA ILE A 625 -2.02 10.52 -14.58
C ILE A 625 -2.83 9.80 -15.66
N ARG A 626 -3.12 8.50 -15.49
CA ARG A 626 -3.80 7.65 -16.49
C ARG A 626 -5.25 7.34 -16.10
N ALA A 627 -5.99 8.34 -15.67
CA ALA A 627 -7.38 8.20 -15.23
C ALA A 627 -8.38 8.80 -16.22
N PHE A 628 -9.68 8.56 -16.01
CA PHE A 628 -10.77 9.13 -16.83
C PHE A 628 -10.65 8.78 -18.32
N GLY A 629 -10.09 7.61 -18.64
CA GLY A 629 -9.82 7.17 -20.00
C GLY A 629 -8.81 8.06 -20.76
N ARG A 630 -7.97 8.82 -20.05
CA ARG A 630 -7.02 9.79 -20.61
C ARG A 630 -5.69 9.77 -19.88
N ASP A 631 -4.64 10.21 -20.58
CA ASP A 631 -3.36 10.59 -19.99
C ASP A 631 -3.31 12.11 -19.85
N PHE A 632 -3.01 12.60 -18.63
CA PHE A 632 -2.95 14.03 -18.36
C PHE A 632 -1.98 14.32 -17.21
N SER A 633 -1.68 15.58 -17.00
CA SER A 633 -0.83 16.07 -15.90
C SER A 633 -1.44 17.30 -15.27
N ILE A 634 -1.16 17.49 -13.98
CA ILE A 634 -1.58 18.65 -13.19
C ILE A 634 -0.33 19.32 -12.63
N ALA A 635 -0.19 20.64 -12.86
CA ALA A 635 0.81 21.46 -12.20
C ALA A 635 0.13 22.61 -11.45
N ALA A 636 0.65 22.94 -10.28
CA ALA A 636 0.17 24.02 -9.44
C ALA A 636 1.34 24.90 -9.01
N GLU A 637 1.22 26.23 -9.18
CA GLU A 637 2.24 27.21 -8.83
C GLU A 637 1.63 28.34 -8.01
N ARG A 638 2.33 28.79 -6.98
CA ARG A 638 1.94 29.95 -6.19
C ARG A 638 2.39 31.25 -6.86
N THR A 639 1.46 32.09 -7.21
CA THR A 639 1.76 33.38 -7.83
C THR A 639 2.23 34.39 -6.78
N ALA A 640 2.93 35.45 -7.22
CA ALA A 640 3.34 36.56 -6.36
C ALA A 640 2.17 37.26 -5.64
N LYS A 641 0.94 37.13 -6.15
CA LYS A 641 -0.29 37.68 -5.55
C LYS A 641 -0.99 36.71 -4.59
N GLY A 642 -0.34 35.59 -4.23
CA GLY A 642 -0.87 34.58 -3.32
C GLY A 642 -1.97 33.67 -3.91
N LYS A 643 -2.27 33.79 -5.20
CA LYS A 643 -3.16 32.85 -5.92
C LYS A 643 -2.43 31.57 -6.29
N ILE A 644 -3.17 30.53 -6.56
CA ILE A 644 -2.67 29.28 -7.15
C ILE A 644 -3.00 29.29 -8.64
N LYS A 645 -1.98 29.23 -9.48
CA LYS A 645 -2.10 28.94 -10.91
C LYS A 645 -2.12 27.43 -11.08
N ILE A 646 -3.14 26.90 -11.72
CA ILE A 646 -3.29 25.48 -12.00
C ILE A 646 -3.24 25.30 -13.52
N ASP A 647 -2.37 24.41 -13.97
CA ASP A 647 -2.29 23.97 -15.34
C ASP A 647 -2.67 22.49 -15.43
N VAL A 648 -3.65 22.14 -16.26
CA VAL A 648 -4.02 20.76 -16.59
C VAL A 648 -3.73 20.53 -18.06
N THR A 649 -2.78 19.65 -18.35
CA THR A 649 -2.35 19.29 -19.70
C THR A 649 -2.89 17.92 -20.08
N CYS A 650 -3.66 17.82 -21.16
CA CYS A 650 -4.22 16.59 -21.70
C CYS A 650 -4.15 16.59 -23.22
N GLY A 651 -3.60 15.55 -23.84
CA GLY A 651 -3.49 15.43 -25.30
C GLY A 651 -2.79 16.62 -25.97
N GLY A 652 -1.75 17.17 -25.34
CA GLY A 652 -1.00 18.33 -25.82
C GLY A 652 -1.71 19.68 -25.66
N LYS A 653 -2.91 19.71 -25.08
CA LYS A 653 -3.67 20.94 -24.78
C LYS A 653 -3.53 21.28 -23.31
N ASN A 654 -3.24 22.55 -23.02
CA ASN A 654 -3.18 23.06 -21.65
C ASN A 654 -4.43 23.92 -21.35
N ARG A 655 -4.96 23.77 -20.14
CA ARG A 655 -5.99 24.62 -19.55
C ARG A 655 -5.45 25.19 -18.26
N THR A 656 -5.63 26.48 -18.10
CA THR A 656 -5.10 27.24 -16.96
C THR A 656 -6.22 27.89 -16.16
N TRP A 657 -6.14 27.78 -14.83
CA TRP A 657 -6.97 28.54 -13.90
C TRP A 657 -6.07 29.34 -12.96
N SER A 658 -6.60 30.42 -12.42
CA SER A 658 -5.96 31.20 -11.36
C SER A 658 -6.98 31.43 -10.24
N ILE A 659 -6.82 30.70 -9.16
CA ILE A 659 -7.79 30.60 -8.07
C ILE A 659 -7.20 31.11 -6.74
N ARG A 660 -8.05 31.31 -5.73
CA ARG A 660 -7.61 31.49 -4.34
C ARG A 660 -7.30 30.10 -3.74
N PRO A 661 -6.38 30.00 -2.76
CA PRO A 661 -6.24 28.78 -1.96
C PRO A 661 -7.60 28.35 -1.38
N GLY A 662 -7.94 27.08 -1.51
CA GLY A 662 -9.21 26.50 -1.06
C GLY A 662 -10.36 26.53 -2.08
N ASP A 663 -10.26 27.30 -3.17
CA ASP A 663 -11.26 27.26 -4.22
C ASP A 663 -11.16 25.93 -5.00
N THR A 664 -12.30 25.48 -5.55
CA THR A 664 -12.40 24.27 -6.39
C THR A 664 -12.64 24.66 -7.84
N VAL A 665 -12.01 23.96 -8.76
CA VAL A 665 -12.28 24.07 -10.20
C VAL A 665 -12.81 22.75 -10.76
N SER A 666 -13.85 22.82 -11.59
CA SER A 666 -14.34 21.65 -12.33
C SER A 666 -13.56 21.48 -13.62
N VAL A 667 -12.92 20.35 -13.78
CA VAL A 667 -12.11 19.97 -14.93
C VAL A 667 -12.85 18.95 -15.77
N LYS A 668 -12.92 19.19 -17.08
CA LYS A 668 -13.42 18.20 -18.05
C LYS A 668 -12.31 17.94 -19.06
N LEU A 669 -11.80 16.73 -19.12
CA LEU A 669 -10.79 16.30 -20.08
C LEU A 669 -11.41 16.14 -21.47
N ARG A 670 -10.79 16.71 -22.50
CA ARG A 670 -11.29 16.66 -23.90
C ARG A 670 -10.16 16.41 -24.87
#